data_e8444acd237c8d4a967e2f157f7b993e
#
_entry.id   e8444acd237c8d4a967e2f157f7b993e
#
_cell.length_a   1.000
_cell.length_b   1.000
_cell.length_c   1.000
_cell.angle_alpha   90.00
_cell.angle_beta   90.00
_cell.angle_gamma   90.00
#
_symmetry.space_group_name_H-M   'P 1'
#
loop_
_entity.id
_entity.type
_entity.pdbx_description
1 polymer ?
#
loop_
_entity_poly.entity_id
_entity_poly.type
_entity_poly.pdbx_seq_one_letter_code
_entity_poly.pdbx_strand_id
1 'polypeptide(L)'
;MAAMARRSQPRQSSPRRQSSITCALAALSLVAVIPAQDPTVQESLNPFFQPSSLPFFAPEFDRIRDEHFLPAFEKGMADHLAEIRKIADVKEPATFENTIEAMERSGALLTRVSKVFFNLTESTTNAKLQAIQAEVAPKLARHSDTIQLDPALFARIEAVHAARDDLPPEAKRLAERYHTNFVRSGARLGGDAKQRLRAINEELSTKTTEFQEHLLADTNASAVHVDDVASLAGLDDAGISAAAGAARSAGLDGGYLLTLQLPSSQGILSQLDVRETRRKVYEAATNRCCRGNGDDTRELVRSIAKLRAERAALLGYATHADYVLADQMAGTPSAVREMLTSMASAIVDKARSEAVQLREFFERQYPGQQLQPWDWTWAAEQVRKEKYDLDEAEVRPYFELDRVIEDGMFFVANQLYGVTMKRRDDLPTYHEDVRVYEVLDADGSSVGLFYTDYYARPSKRGGAWMDSFVDQTSLLGTKPVVVNVMNIQKPAPGQPTLVSFDEVTTLFHEFGHGVHGLFSQARYPMLGGTNVPRDYVEFPSQFHEDFAFDPAVLARCAIHHETGEPIPDALLAKIQAARNFGQGFASLEYVAAALLDMAWHTLDASAEVGDVLAFEKQALEDAKVLHPLIPPRYRTPYFAHIWSSGYSAGYYAYMWSEALAADAFAMVMERGGMTAENGARYRAQILSRGDIIEPMDQFRTFQGRALDTEALMKRRGLK
;
A
#
# COMPACT_ATOMS: atom_id res chain seq x y z
N MET A 1 55.77 35.17 27.93
CA MET A 1 56.74 34.52 28.83
C MET A 1 56.51 33.04 28.61
N ALA A 2 57.26 32.38 27.76
CA ALA A 2 58.57 31.77 28.01
C ALA A 2 58.41 30.61 29.03
N ALA A 3 58.83 29.38 28.87
CA ALA A 3 59.71 28.78 27.89
C ALA A 3 59.69 27.25 28.12
N MET A 4 59.86 26.49 27.06
CA MET A 4 60.93 25.51 26.81
C MET A 4 60.92 24.24 27.68
N ALA A 5 60.90 23.10 27.17
CA ALA A 5 61.63 22.33 26.14
C ALA A 5 62.53 21.26 26.76
N ARG A 6 62.52 20.08 26.19
CA ARG A 6 63.59 19.20 25.65
C ARG A 6 63.36 17.73 26.00
N ARG A 7 63.11 16.90 25.03
CA ARG A 7 63.99 16.03 24.21
C ARG A 7 64.99 15.18 25.02
N SER A 8 64.87 13.84 24.81
CA SER A 8 66.03 13.04 24.34
C SER A 8 65.68 11.55 24.13
N GLN A 9 65.82 11.06 22.94
CA GLN A 9 66.29 9.73 22.56
C GLN A 9 67.79 9.81 22.40
N PRO A 10 68.60 8.75 22.10
CA PRO A 10 68.44 7.30 22.05
C PRO A 10 69.58 6.50 22.67
N ARG A 11 69.64 5.16 22.65
CA ARG A 11 70.78 4.37 22.19
C ARG A 11 70.56 2.85 22.13
N GLN A 12 71.03 2.32 21.02
CA GLN A 12 71.16 0.90 20.67
C GLN A 12 72.28 0.23 21.45
N SER A 13 72.21 -1.09 21.68
CA SER A 13 73.31 -2.05 21.53
C SER A 13 72.77 -3.50 21.56
N SER A 14 73.12 -4.24 20.51
CA SER A 14 73.14 -5.69 20.42
C SER A 14 74.57 -6.18 20.67
N PRO A 15 74.95 -7.47 20.60
CA PRO A 15 74.28 -8.75 20.84
C PRO A 15 75.08 -9.73 21.71
N ARG A 16 74.53 -10.85 22.21
CA ARG A 16 75.30 -12.07 22.47
C ARG A 16 74.44 -13.34 22.33
N ARG A 17 75.01 -14.28 21.60
CA ARG A 17 74.53 -15.66 21.35
C ARG A 17 74.65 -16.52 22.64
N GLN A 18 73.75 -17.49 22.78
CA GLN A 18 74.06 -18.92 23.03
C GLN A 18 72.71 -19.70 23.14
N SER A 19 72.50 -20.56 22.22
CA SER A 19 72.44 -22.05 22.23
C SER A 19 71.25 -22.71 22.89
N SER A 20 70.41 -23.25 22.02
CA SER A 20 69.83 -24.61 22.00
C SER A 20 69.18 -25.16 23.30
N ILE A 21 67.90 -25.40 23.23
CA ILE A 21 67.32 -26.74 23.44
C ILE A 21 65.94 -26.76 22.79
N THR A 22 65.70 -27.67 21.80
CA THR A 22 64.53 -28.01 21.07
C THR A 22 63.52 -28.70 21.99
N CYS A 23 62.35 -28.13 22.13
CA CYS A 23 61.17 -28.88 22.57
C CYS A 23 60.03 -28.54 21.59
N ALA A 24 59.77 -29.47 20.69
CA ALA A 24 58.62 -29.42 19.78
C ALA A 24 57.34 -29.69 20.56
N LEU A 25 56.53 -28.65 20.76
CA LEU A 25 55.14 -28.79 21.14
C LEU A 25 54.29 -28.64 19.86
N ALA A 26 53.80 -29.78 19.37
CA ALA A 26 52.79 -29.83 18.30
C ALA A 26 51.47 -29.22 18.81
N ALA A 27 51.17 -28.01 18.38
CA ALA A 27 49.85 -27.45 18.52
C ALA A 27 48.92 -28.16 17.54
N LEU A 28 48.14 -29.13 17.99
CA LEU A 28 46.99 -29.63 17.26
C LEU A 28 45.93 -28.51 17.23
N SER A 29 45.85 -27.85 16.10
CA SER A 29 44.69 -27.03 15.76
C SER A 29 43.50 -27.97 15.55
N LEU A 30 42.64 -28.13 16.56
CA LEU A 30 41.30 -28.68 16.37
C LEU A 30 40.54 -27.66 15.53
N VAL A 31 40.52 -27.87 14.22
CA VAL A 31 39.47 -27.32 13.36
C VAL A 31 38.20 -28.09 13.74
N ALA A 32 37.35 -27.44 14.51
CA ALA A 32 35.99 -27.96 14.72
C ALA A 32 35.32 -27.97 13.35
N VAL A 33 35.30 -29.14 12.75
CA VAL A 33 34.37 -29.42 11.61
C VAL A 33 32.98 -29.35 12.21
N ILE A 34 32.30 -28.23 12.01
CA ILE A 34 30.86 -28.14 12.23
C ILE A 34 30.27 -29.13 11.21
N PRO A 35 29.63 -30.22 11.64
CA PRO A 35 29.00 -31.12 10.70
C PRO A 35 27.97 -30.30 9.89
N ALA A 36 28.07 -30.38 8.57
CA ALA A 36 27.00 -29.92 7.73
C ALA A 36 25.70 -30.56 8.23
N GLN A 37 24.75 -29.78 8.67
CA GLN A 37 23.47 -30.29 9.13
C GLN A 37 22.84 -31.06 7.97
N ASP A 38 22.38 -32.27 8.26
CA ASP A 38 21.69 -33.13 7.30
C ASP A 38 20.53 -32.34 6.69
N PRO A 39 20.43 -32.19 5.37
CA PRO A 39 19.34 -31.47 4.71
C PRO A 39 17.95 -31.95 5.17
N THR A 40 17.81 -33.25 5.49
CA THR A 40 16.57 -33.84 5.98
C THR A 40 16.17 -33.38 7.40
N VAL A 41 17.14 -33.00 8.25
CA VAL A 41 16.90 -32.46 9.60
C VAL A 41 16.49 -30.99 9.50
N GLN A 42 17.04 -30.25 8.52
CA GLN A 42 16.70 -28.85 8.28
C GLN A 42 15.30 -28.71 7.66
N GLU A 43 14.89 -29.65 6.79
CA GLU A 43 13.52 -29.73 6.28
C GLU A 43 12.46 -29.96 7.38
N SER A 44 12.76 -30.74 8.42
CA SER A 44 11.81 -31.01 9.51
C SER A 44 11.60 -29.82 10.47
N LEU A 45 12.40 -28.75 10.38
CA LEU A 45 12.37 -27.59 11.27
C LEU A 45 11.75 -26.34 10.66
N ASN A 46 11.51 -26.30 9.33
CA ASN A 46 10.92 -25.13 8.69
C ASN A 46 9.41 -25.04 8.99
N PRO A 47 8.95 -23.99 9.71
CA PRO A 47 7.56 -23.88 10.14
C PRO A 47 6.56 -23.77 8.98
N PHE A 48 6.99 -23.39 7.78
CA PHE A 48 6.11 -23.31 6.60
C PHE A 48 5.72 -24.70 6.04
N PHE A 49 6.47 -25.75 6.30
CA PHE A 49 6.22 -27.08 5.69
C PHE A 49 4.98 -27.79 6.24
N GLN A 50 4.46 -27.33 7.35
CA GLN A 50 3.19 -27.79 7.91
C GLN A 50 2.22 -26.60 8.10
N PRO A 51 0.92 -26.84 8.06
CA PRO A 51 -0.05 -25.83 8.50
C PRO A 51 0.25 -25.41 9.94
N SER A 52 0.09 -24.12 10.24
CA SER A 52 0.25 -23.61 11.60
C SER A 52 -0.71 -24.30 12.56
N SER A 53 -0.24 -24.57 13.78
CA SER A 53 -1.06 -25.12 14.87
C SER A 53 -1.80 -24.04 15.67
N LEU A 54 -1.53 -22.77 15.40
CA LEU A 54 -2.17 -21.63 16.07
C LEU A 54 -3.63 -21.48 15.62
N PRO A 55 -4.47 -20.82 16.41
CA PRO A 55 -5.84 -20.49 16.03
C PRO A 55 -5.90 -19.84 14.64
N PHE A 56 -6.86 -20.27 13.83
CA PHE A 56 -7.10 -19.77 12.47
C PHE A 56 -5.91 -19.96 11.50
N PHE A 57 -4.97 -20.85 11.82
CA PHE A 57 -3.71 -21.03 11.09
C PHE A 57 -2.84 -19.78 11.05
N ALA A 58 -2.94 -18.89 12.06
CA ALA A 58 -2.12 -17.69 12.18
C ALA A 58 -0.63 -18.05 12.08
N PRO A 59 0.21 -17.19 11.47
CA PRO A 59 1.64 -17.48 11.32
C PRO A 59 2.35 -17.63 12.67
N GLU A 60 3.22 -18.62 12.78
CA GLU A 60 4.06 -18.88 13.96
C GLU A 60 5.27 -17.93 13.97
N PHE A 61 5.04 -16.60 14.12
CA PHE A 61 6.06 -15.57 14.01
C PHE A 61 7.21 -15.74 15.00
N ASP A 62 6.99 -16.35 16.14
CA ASP A 62 8.02 -16.72 17.13
C ASP A 62 9.01 -17.76 16.61
N ARG A 63 8.63 -18.56 15.60
CA ARG A 63 9.43 -19.62 15.00
C ARG A 63 9.96 -19.27 13.60
N ILE A 64 9.29 -18.40 12.86
CA ILE A 64 9.68 -17.98 11.51
C ILE A 64 10.99 -17.18 11.56
N ARG A 65 11.93 -17.49 10.63
CA ARG A 65 13.21 -16.83 10.45
C ARG A 65 13.45 -16.60 8.95
N ASP A 66 14.29 -15.61 8.61
CA ASP A 66 14.58 -15.25 7.21
C ASP A 66 15.06 -16.44 6.36
N GLU A 67 15.87 -17.35 6.95
CA GLU A 67 16.38 -18.54 6.26
C GLU A 67 15.31 -19.58 5.89
N HIS A 68 14.11 -19.48 6.43
CA HIS A 68 13.02 -20.39 6.13
C HIS A 68 12.32 -20.07 4.81
N PHE A 69 12.39 -18.81 4.34
CA PHE A 69 11.60 -18.35 3.20
C PHE A 69 12.05 -18.98 1.87
N LEU A 70 13.33 -18.87 1.51
CA LEU A 70 13.80 -19.37 0.20
C LEU A 70 13.53 -20.86 0.00
N PRO A 71 13.87 -21.78 0.96
CA PRO A 71 13.52 -23.19 0.85
C PRO A 71 12.01 -23.44 0.77
N ALA A 72 11.20 -22.63 1.48
CA ALA A 72 9.76 -22.78 1.45
C ALA A 72 9.16 -22.34 0.10
N PHE A 73 9.68 -21.28 -0.51
CA PHE A 73 9.31 -20.89 -1.87
C PHE A 73 9.68 -21.95 -2.89
N GLU A 74 10.90 -22.46 -2.87
CA GLU A 74 11.36 -23.47 -3.83
C GLU A 74 10.54 -24.76 -3.74
N LYS A 75 10.31 -25.26 -2.52
CA LYS A 75 9.45 -26.40 -2.29
C LYS A 75 8.00 -26.10 -2.67
N GLY A 76 7.47 -24.94 -2.27
CA GLY A 76 6.09 -24.54 -2.57
C GLY A 76 5.81 -24.46 -4.06
N MET A 77 6.72 -23.90 -4.86
CA MET A 77 6.61 -23.87 -6.32
C MET A 77 6.67 -25.28 -6.91
N ALA A 78 7.58 -26.14 -6.43
CA ALA A 78 7.73 -27.50 -6.93
C ALA A 78 6.48 -28.36 -6.62
N ASP A 79 5.97 -28.29 -5.40
CA ASP A 79 4.77 -29.01 -4.96
C ASP A 79 3.55 -28.55 -5.77
N HIS A 80 3.35 -27.23 -5.92
CA HIS A 80 2.25 -26.67 -6.69
C HIS A 80 2.29 -27.11 -8.15
N LEU A 81 3.45 -27.07 -8.82
CA LEU A 81 3.56 -27.57 -10.19
C LEU A 81 3.25 -29.06 -10.30
N ALA A 82 3.62 -29.87 -9.29
CA ALA A 82 3.28 -31.30 -9.28
C ALA A 82 1.77 -31.53 -9.11
N GLU A 83 1.10 -30.71 -8.30
CA GLU A 83 -0.36 -30.72 -8.12
C GLU A 83 -1.08 -30.30 -9.42
N ILE A 84 -0.64 -29.22 -10.05
CA ILE A 84 -1.19 -28.74 -11.34
C ILE A 84 -1.03 -29.78 -12.44
N ARG A 85 0.15 -30.45 -12.52
CA ARG A 85 0.33 -31.54 -13.51
C ARG A 85 -0.63 -32.70 -13.29
N LYS A 86 -0.90 -33.07 -12.04
CA LYS A 86 -1.90 -34.10 -11.75
C LYS A 86 -3.28 -33.72 -12.27
N ILE A 87 -3.66 -32.42 -12.12
CA ILE A 87 -4.94 -31.91 -12.65
C ILE A 87 -4.94 -31.93 -14.18
N ALA A 88 -3.88 -31.44 -14.82
CA ALA A 88 -3.76 -31.39 -16.28
C ALA A 88 -3.77 -32.81 -16.93
N ASP A 89 -3.17 -33.82 -16.25
CA ASP A 89 -3.02 -35.18 -16.74
C ASP A 89 -4.23 -36.08 -16.47
N VAL A 90 -5.26 -35.61 -15.77
CA VAL A 90 -6.51 -36.36 -15.53
C VAL A 90 -7.12 -36.83 -16.87
N LYS A 91 -7.40 -38.11 -17.00
CA LYS A 91 -7.91 -38.70 -18.26
C LYS A 91 -9.44 -38.66 -18.36
N GLU A 92 -10.12 -38.51 -17.25
CA GLU A 92 -11.56 -38.35 -17.19
C GLU A 92 -11.94 -37.01 -17.79
N PRO A 93 -13.18 -36.88 -18.35
CA PRO A 93 -13.68 -35.61 -18.82
C PRO A 93 -13.53 -34.50 -17.77
N ALA A 94 -13.22 -33.29 -18.22
CA ALA A 94 -13.08 -32.16 -17.33
C ALA A 94 -14.43 -31.81 -16.68
N THR A 95 -14.46 -31.77 -15.37
CA THR A 95 -15.58 -31.27 -14.56
C THR A 95 -15.10 -30.09 -13.72
N PHE A 96 -16.02 -29.35 -13.14
CA PHE A 96 -15.70 -28.26 -12.23
C PHE A 96 -14.82 -28.74 -11.06
N GLU A 97 -15.19 -29.88 -10.44
CA GLU A 97 -14.52 -30.44 -9.26
C GLU A 97 -13.11 -30.94 -9.58
N ASN A 98 -12.94 -31.70 -10.70
CA ASN A 98 -11.64 -32.29 -11.03
C ASN A 98 -10.71 -31.33 -11.79
N THR A 99 -11.12 -30.09 -11.98
CA THR A 99 -10.33 -29.07 -12.69
C THR A 99 -10.25 -27.79 -11.85
N ILE A 100 -11.31 -26.99 -11.77
CA ILE A 100 -11.27 -25.65 -11.16
C ILE A 100 -11.24 -25.74 -9.63
N GLU A 101 -12.11 -26.54 -8.99
CA GLU A 101 -12.06 -26.71 -7.54
C GLU A 101 -10.75 -27.41 -7.10
N ALA A 102 -10.21 -28.33 -7.91
CA ALA A 102 -8.90 -28.94 -7.65
C ALA A 102 -7.76 -27.90 -7.71
N MET A 103 -7.84 -26.90 -8.60
CA MET A 103 -6.89 -25.78 -8.66
C MET A 103 -7.00 -24.89 -7.42
N GLU A 104 -8.20 -24.58 -6.94
CA GLU A 104 -8.42 -23.80 -5.71
C GLU A 104 -7.82 -24.48 -4.45
N ARG A 105 -7.70 -25.81 -4.47
CA ARG A 105 -7.08 -26.59 -3.38
C ARG A 105 -5.57 -26.73 -3.51
N SER A 106 -4.98 -26.34 -4.65
CA SER A 106 -3.56 -26.51 -4.93
C SER A 106 -2.72 -25.35 -4.40
N GLY A 107 -1.41 -25.54 -4.25
CA GLY A 107 -0.44 -24.50 -3.91
C GLY A 107 -0.48 -24.03 -2.45
N ALA A 108 -1.04 -24.78 -1.52
CA ALA A 108 -1.24 -24.36 -0.13
C ALA A 108 0.06 -23.90 0.57
N LEU A 109 1.20 -24.58 0.33
CA LEU A 109 2.49 -24.17 0.89
C LEU A 109 2.96 -22.84 0.27
N LEU A 110 2.87 -22.70 -1.05
CA LEU A 110 3.29 -21.48 -1.75
C LEU A 110 2.46 -20.28 -1.32
N THR A 111 1.15 -20.43 -1.20
CA THR A 111 0.25 -19.38 -0.68
C THR A 111 0.65 -18.96 0.73
N ARG A 112 0.85 -19.91 1.64
CA ARG A 112 1.22 -19.63 3.04
C ARG A 112 2.53 -18.88 3.17
N VAL A 113 3.58 -19.29 2.45
CA VAL A 113 4.88 -18.62 2.50
C VAL A 113 4.80 -17.23 1.84
N SER A 114 4.10 -17.10 0.71
CA SER A 114 3.95 -15.83 -0.02
C SER A 114 3.24 -14.77 0.82
N LYS A 115 2.10 -15.10 1.42
CA LYS A 115 1.33 -14.19 2.27
C LYS A 115 2.18 -13.61 3.42
N VAL A 116 2.94 -14.44 4.12
CA VAL A 116 3.81 -13.98 5.20
C VAL A 116 4.99 -13.19 4.66
N PHE A 117 5.67 -13.70 3.65
CA PHE A 117 6.89 -13.10 3.11
C PHE A 117 6.65 -11.68 2.58
N PHE A 118 5.67 -11.51 1.69
CA PHE A 118 5.42 -10.21 1.07
C PHE A 118 4.92 -9.17 2.08
N ASN A 119 4.15 -9.58 3.08
CA ASN A 119 3.83 -8.66 4.17
C ASN A 119 5.09 -8.23 4.94
N LEU A 120 5.99 -9.16 5.29
CA LEU A 120 7.22 -8.81 6.03
C LEU A 120 8.21 -8.00 5.21
N THR A 121 8.30 -8.21 3.89
CA THR A 121 9.16 -7.38 3.03
C THR A 121 8.69 -5.93 2.94
N GLU A 122 7.42 -5.65 3.19
CA GLU A 122 6.86 -4.30 3.21
C GLU A 122 6.81 -3.69 4.61
N SER A 123 6.56 -4.51 5.64
CA SER A 123 6.32 -4.01 7.00
C SER A 123 7.57 -4.05 7.90
N THR A 124 8.50 -4.98 7.70
CA THR A 124 9.70 -5.14 8.55
C THR A 124 10.89 -5.72 7.76
N THR A 125 11.20 -5.09 6.63
CA THR A 125 12.23 -5.57 5.70
C THR A 125 13.65 -5.47 6.28
N ASN A 126 14.54 -6.26 5.70
CA ASN A 126 15.98 -6.21 5.93
C ASN A 126 16.72 -6.66 4.67
N ALA A 127 18.04 -6.49 4.63
CA ALA A 127 18.87 -6.82 3.46
C ALA A 127 18.74 -8.28 3.02
N LYS A 128 18.49 -9.23 3.94
CA LYS A 128 18.32 -10.65 3.62
C LYS A 128 16.96 -10.92 2.96
N LEU A 129 15.88 -10.34 3.49
CA LEU A 129 14.55 -10.41 2.88
C LEU A 129 14.54 -9.77 1.49
N GLN A 130 15.18 -8.62 1.31
CA GLN A 130 15.30 -7.96 0.02
C GLN A 130 16.06 -8.83 -1.00
N ALA A 131 17.17 -9.45 -0.59
CA ALA A 131 17.92 -10.38 -1.45
C ALA A 131 17.07 -11.60 -1.85
N ILE A 132 16.29 -12.17 -0.92
CA ILE A 132 15.36 -13.26 -1.20
C ILE A 132 14.26 -12.78 -2.16
N GLN A 133 13.70 -11.59 -1.96
CA GLN A 133 12.68 -11.02 -2.83
C GLN A 133 13.18 -10.86 -4.27
N ALA A 134 14.37 -10.31 -4.46
CA ALA A 134 15.00 -10.16 -5.77
C ALA A 134 15.21 -11.52 -6.47
N GLU A 135 15.53 -12.58 -5.70
CA GLU A 135 15.71 -13.93 -6.23
C GLU A 135 14.39 -14.62 -6.56
N VAL A 136 13.37 -14.52 -5.70
CA VAL A 136 12.11 -15.28 -5.88
C VAL A 136 11.14 -14.62 -6.85
N ALA A 137 11.14 -13.30 -7.01
CA ALA A 137 10.19 -12.59 -7.87
C ALA A 137 10.22 -13.10 -9.33
N PRO A 138 11.36 -13.21 -10.03
CA PRO A 138 11.40 -13.78 -11.37
C PRO A 138 11.09 -15.29 -11.40
N LYS A 139 11.39 -16.04 -10.33
CA LYS A 139 11.01 -17.45 -10.22
C LYS A 139 9.50 -17.63 -10.12
N LEU A 140 8.81 -16.77 -9.36
CA LEU A 140 7.35 -16.75 -9.24
C LEU A 140 6.67 -16.35 -10.54
N ALA A 141 7.22 -15.38 -11.28
CA ALA A 141 6.72 -15.01 -12.61
C ALA A 141 6.77 -16.21 -13.57
N ARG A 142 7.92 -16.90 -13.64
CA ARG A 142 8.06 -18.14 -14.44
C ARG A 142 7.14 -19.26 -13.99
N HIS A 143 6.95 -19.42 -12.68
CA HIS A 143 6.04 -20.41 -12.10
C HIS A 143 4.59 -20.14 -12.55
N SER A 144 4.14 -18.89 -12.44
CA SER A 144 2.82 -18.44 -12.91
C SER A 144 2.65 -18.70 -14.42
N ASP A 145 3.62 -18.29 -15.24
CA ASP A 145 3.58 -18.52 -16.69
C ASP A 145 3.56 -20.02 -17.05
N THR A 146 4.24 -20.85 -16.27
CA THR A 146 4.23 -22.31 -16.50
C THR A 146 2.82 -22.89 -16.34
N ILE A 147 2.05 -22.39 -15.39
CA ILE A 147 0.67 -22.81 -15.13
C ILE A 147 -0.29 -22.20 -16.15
N GLN A 148 -0.26 -20.87 -16.29
CA GLN A 148 -1.24 -20.13 -17.08
C GLN A 148 -1.12 -20.34 -18.59
N LEU A 149 0.07 -20.75 -19.07
CA LEU A 149 0.32 -21.04 -20.48
C LEU A 149 0.28 -22.53 -20.81
N ASP A 150 -0.06 -23.40 -19.84
CA ASP A 150 -0.17 -24.84 -20.08
C ASP A 150 -1.38 -25.18 -20.96
N PRO A 151 -1.19 -25.79 -22.14
CA PRO A 151 -2.27 -26.02 -23.08
C PRO A 151 -3.23 -27.14 -22.62
N ALA A 152 -2.74 -28.14 -21.86
CA ALA A 152 -3.56 -29.24 -21.40
C ALA A 152 -4.49 -28.77 -20.26
N LEU A 153 -3.95 -27.98 -19.34
CA LEU A 153 -4.73 -27.36 -18.26
C LEU A 153 -5.78 -26.40 -18.84
N PHE A 154 -5.38 -25.55 -19.79
CA PHE A 154 -6.30 -24.60 -20.42
C PHE A 154 -7.43 -25.29 -21.16
N ALA A 155 -7.17 -26.38 -21.89
CA ALA A 155 -8.22 -27.15 -22.56
C ALA A 155 -9.28 -27.71 -21.57
N ARG A 156 -8.86 -28.09 -20.36
CA ARG A 156 -9.78 -28.53 -19.30
C ARG A 156 -10.63 -27.38 -18.77
N ILE A 157 -9.99 -26.21 -18.52
CA ILE A 157 -10.67 -24.99 -18.07
C ILE A 157 -11.69 -24.55 -19.13
N GLU A 158 -11.32 -24.56 -20.40
CA GLU A 158 -12.20 -24.18 -21.51
C GLU A 158 -13.41 -25.10 -21.62
N ALA A 159 -13.23 -26.42 -21.40
CA ALA A 159 -14.33 -27.39 -21.38
C ALA A 159 -15.28 -27.15 -20.19
N VAL A 160 -14.78 -26.86 -18.99
CA VAL A 160 -15.62 -26.51 -17.82
C VAL A 160 -16.35 -25.19 -18.09
N HIS A 161 -15.66 -24.19 -18.64
CA HIS A 161 -16.27 -22.90 -18.97
C HIS A 161 -17.39 -23.03 -20.01
N ALA A 162 -17.26 -23.92 -21.00
CA ALA A 162 -18.30 -24.17 -21.98
C ALA A 162 -19.58 -24.77 -21.38
N ALA A 163 -19.45 -25.51 -20.27
CA ALA A 163 -20.56 -26.13 -19.53
C ALA A 163 -21.00 -25.34 -18.28
N ARG A 164 -20.51 -24.09 -18.10
CA ARG A 164 -20.68 -23.33 -16.87
C ARG A 164 -22.12 -22.95 -16.53
N ASP A 165 -23.01 -22.92 -17.51
CA ASP A 165 -24.41 -22.51 -17.28
C ASP A 165 -25.18 -23.50 -16.40
N ASP A 166 -24.69 -24.74 -16.29
CA ASP A 166 -25.24 -25.79 -15.43
C ASP A 166 -24.69 -25.72 -13.98
N LEU A 167 -23.71 -24.84 -13.70
CA LEU A 167 -23.09 -24.72 -12.39
C LEU A 167 -23.88 -23.80 -11.44
N PRO A 168 -23.76 -24.02 -10.12
CA PRO A 168 -24.23 -23.06 -9.13
C PRO A 168 -23.63 -21.66 -9.37
N PRO A 169 -24.29 -20.56 -8.99
CA PRO A 169 -23.85 -19.20 -9.34
C PRO A 169 -22.41 -18.87 -9.00
N GLU A 170 -21.92 -19.22 -7.80
CA GLU A 170 -20.55 -18.94 -7.39
C GLU A 170 -19.54 -19.80 -8.16
N ALA A 171 -19.84 -21.08 -8.41
CA ALA A 171 -19.00 -21.96 -9.23
C ALA A 171 -18.96 -21.49 -10.70
N LYS A 172 -20.10 -21.02 -11.23
CA LYS A 172 -20.16 -20.39 -12.57
C LYS A 172 -19.24 -19.18 -12.63
N ARG A 173 -19.35 -18.25 -11.67
CA ARG A 173 -18.48 -17.07 -11.59
C ARG A 173 -17.02 -17.45 -11.53
N LEU A 174 -16.66 -18.44 -10.70
CA LEU A 174 -15.29 -18.93 -10.59
C LEU A 174 -14.79 -19.49 -11.94
N ALA A 175 -15.59 -20.29 -12.63
CA ALA A 175 -15.24 -20.81 -13.96
C ALA A 175 -15.02 -19.70 -14.99
N GLU A 176 -15.83 -18.64 -14.96
CA GLU A 176 -15.65 -17.45 -15.78
C GLU A 176 -14.34 -16.71 -15.43
N ARG A 177 -14.02 -16.53 -14.15
CA ARG A 177 -12.78 -15.89 -13.70
C ARG A 177 -11.54 -16.68 -14.11
N TYR A 178 -11.52 -18.00 -13.90
CA TYR A 178 -10.41 -18.85 -14.35
C TYR A 178 -10.19 -18.76 -15.84
N HIS A 179 -11.25 -18.92 -16.63
CA HIS A 179 -11.16 -18.81 -18.08
C HIS A 179 -10.64 -17.43 -18.52
N THR A 180 -11.19 -16.35 -17.98
CA THR A 180 -10.76 -14.98 -18.27
C THR A 180 -9.29 -14.78 -17.92
N ASN A 181 -8.84 -15.20 -16.74
CA ASN A 181 -7.47 -15.06 -16.29
C ASN A 181 -6.48 -15.80 -17.22
N PHE A 182 -6.79 -17.05 -17.61
CA PHE A 182 -5.94 -17.80 -18.52
C PHE A 182 -5.88 -17.19 -19.92
N VAL A 183 -7.02 -16.77 -20.48
CA VAL A 183 -7.05 -16.08 -21.79
C VAL A 183 -6.22 -14.80 -21.75
N ARG A 184 -6.40 -13.97 -20.71
CA ARG A 184 -5.67 -12.71 -20.51
C ARG A 184 -4.19 -12.92 -20.26
N SER A 185 -3.81 -14.07 -19.69
CA SER A 185 -2.42 -14.47 -19.49
C SER A 185 -1.78 -15.08 -20.75
N GLY A 186 -2.53 -15.21 -21.87
CA GLY A 186 -1.99 -15.65 -23.14
C GLY A 186 -2.12 -17.16 -23.42
N ALA A 187 -3.03 -17.88 -22.72
CA ALA A 187 -3.23 -19.31 -22.94
C ALA A 187 -3.52 -19.69 -24.40
N ARG A 188 -4.17 -18.79 -25.15
CA ARG A 188 -4.53 -18.96 -26.58
C ARG A 188 -3.40 -18.63 -27.56
N LEU A 189 -2.26 -18.10 -27.10
CA LEU A 189 -1.15 -17.74 -27.99
C LEU A 189 -0.46 -18.96 -28.57
N GLY A 190 0.14 -18.82 -29.73
CA GLY A 190 1.03 -19.81 -30.36
C GLY A 190 2.42 -19.84 -29.70
N GLY A 191 3.25 -20.84 -30.08
CA GLY A 191 4.52 -21.13 -29.41
C GLY A 191 5.49 -19.93 -29.29
N ASP A 192 5.81 -19.25 -30.40
CA ASP A 192 6.75 -18.13 -30.42
C ASP A 192 6.22 -16.93 -29.61
N ALA A 193 4.92 -16.62 -29.72
CA ALA A 193 4.28 -15.56 -28.95
C ALA A 193 4.29 -15.88 -27.44
N LYS A 194 4.04 -17.13 -27.04
CA LYS A 194 4.16 -17.57 -25.65
C LYS A 194 5.59 -17.41 -25.12
N GLN A 195 6.60 -17.75 -25.94
CA GLN A 195 7.99 -17.58 -25.54
C GLN A 195 8.34 -16.09 -25.34
N ARG A 196 7.91 -15.22 -26.27
CA ARG A 196 8.12 -13.77 -26.12
C ARG A 196 7.40 -13.21 -24.90
N LEU A 197 6.14 -13.64 -24.65
CA LEU A 197 5.38 -13.23 -23.48
C LEU A 197 6.09 -13.60 -22.17
N ARG A 198 6.62 -14.83 -22.06
CA ARG A 198 7.40 -15.25 -20.88
C ARG A 198 8.63 -14.35 -20.66
N ALA A 199 9.37 -14.05 -21.74
CA ALA A 199 10.51 -13.17 -21.65
C ALA A 199 10.11 -11.76 -21.18
N ILE A 200 9.01 -11.20 -21.70
CA ILE A 200 8.48 -9.90 -21.25
C ILE A 200 8.07 -9.94 -19.77
N ASN A 201 7.37 -10.98 -19.32
CA ASN A 201 6.92 -11.09 -17.93
C ASN A 201 8.10 -11.20 -16.96
N GLU A 202 9.15 -11.96 -17.31
CA GLU A 202 10.38 -12.07 -16.52
C GLU A 202 11.13 -10.73 -16.47
N GLU A 203 11.25 -10.04 -17.60
CA GLU A 203 11.90 -8.73 -17.68
C GLU A 203 11.11 -7.66 -16.91
N LEU A 204 9.78 -7.65 -17.01
CA LEU A 204 8.93 -6.75 -16.25
C LEU A 204 9.08 -7.00 -14.74
N SER A 205 9.08 -8.26 -14.29
CA SER A 205 9.26 -8.59 -12.89
C SER A 205 10.58 -8.05 -12.34
N THR A 206 11.67 -8.21 -13.09
CA THR A 206 12.98 -7.67 -12.71
C THR A 206 12.95 -6.14 -12.65
N LYS A 207 12.49 -5.49 -13.71
CA LYS A 207 12.50 -4.01 -13.81
C LYS A 207 11.59 -3.32 -12.80
N THR A 208 10.47 -3.93 -12.44
CA THR A 208 9.58 -3.37 -11.41
C THR A 208 10.19 -3.50 -10.01
N THR A 209 10.95 -4.56 -9.75
CA THR A 209 11.73 -4.71 -8.51
C THR A 209 12.87 -3.68 -8.45
N GLU A 210 13.66 -3.55 -9.52
CA GLU A 210 14.73 -2.53 -9.66
C GLU A 210 14.17 -1.11 -9.44
N PHE A 211 13.01 -0.80 -10.02
CA PHE A 211 12.35 0.50 -9.81
C PHE A 211 12.07 0.77 -8.34
N GLN A 212 11.56 -0.23 -7.62
CA GLN A 212 11.25 -0.08 -6.19
C GLN A 212 12.51 0.10 -5.35
N GLU A 213 13.58 -0.61 -5.65
CA GLU A 213 14.88 -0.50 -4.98
C GLU A 213 15.49 0.89 -5.18
N HIS A 214 15.54 1.39 -6.43
CA HIS A 214 16.02 2.73 -6.75
C HIS A 214 15.17 3.82 -6.09
N LEU A 215 13.85 3.69 -6.11
CA LEU A 215 12.96 4.64 -5.44
C LEU A 215 13.24 4.71 -3.94
N LEU A 216 13.40 3.57 -3.28
CA LEU A 216 13.71 3.52 -1.85
C LEU A 216 15.09 4.15 -1.58
N ALA A 217 16.10 3.80 -2.36
CA ALA A 217 17.46 4.32 -2.22
C ALA A 217 17.49 5.85 -2.42
N ASP A 218 16.91 6.37 -3.51
CA ASP A 218 16.89 7.81 -3.78
C ASP A 218 16.04 8.59 -2.77
N THR A 219 14.93 8.02 -2.30
CA THR A 219 14.09 8.63 -1.25
C THR A 219 14.91 8.85 0.03
N ASN A 220 15.67 7.87 0.45
CA ASN A 220 16.52 7.96 1.65
C ASN A 220 17.72 8.91 1.43
N ALA A 221 18.40 8.80 0.28
CA ALA A 221 19.55 9.64 -0.05
C ALA A 221 19.18 11.13 -0.27
N SER A 222 17.93 11.40 -0.59
CA SER A 222 17.41 12.74 -0.87
C SER A 222 16.86 13.45 0.36
N ALA A 223 16.81 12.79 1.52
CA ALA A 223 16.37 13.42 2.75
C ALA A 223 17.19 14.69 3.05
N VAL A 224 16.52 15.74 3.54
CA VAL A 224 17.12 17.07 3.69
C VAL A 224 17.73 17.19 5.08
N HIS A 225 19.07 17.24 5.15
CA HIS A 225 19.80 17.52 6.38
C HIS A 225 19.91 19.04 6.62
N VAL A 226 19.67 19.45 7.87
CA VAL A 226 19.89 20.83 8.35
C VAL A 226 20.63 20.77 9.69
N ASP A 227 21.62 21.66 9.85
CA ASP A 227 22.47 21.68 11.04
C ASP A 227 21.86 22.49 12.20
N ASP A 228 21.08 23.53 11.88
CA ASP A 228 20.55 24.49 12.84
C ASP A 228 19.06 24.29 13.07
N VAL A 229 18.67 24.13 14.34
CA VAL A 229 17.27 24.06 14.76
C VAL A 229 16.43 25.27 14.31
N ALA A 230 17.03 26.44 14.15
CA ALA A 230 16.36 27.63 13.62
C ALA A 230 15.79 27.40 12.21
N SER A 231 16.39 26.50 11.43
CA SER A 231 15.88 26.08 10.11
C SER A 231 14.56 25.29 10.18
N LEU A 232 14.20 24.82 11.37
CA LEU A 232 13.00 24.02 11.66
C LEU A 232 11.90 24.87 12.34
N ALA A 233 12.05 26.18 12.41
CA ALA A 233 11.03 27.06 13.01
C ALA A 233 9.63 26.74 12.42
N GLY A 234 8.64 26.66 13.30
CA GLY A 234 7.28 26.22 13.00
C GLY A 234 6.98 24.78 13.36
N LEU A 235 8.00 23.91 13.54
CA LEU A 235 7.80 22.57 14.09
C LEU A 235 7.67 22.62 15.61
N ASP A 236 6.84 21.74 16.13
CA ASP A 236 6.75 21.46 17.56
C ASP A 236 7.97 20.65 18.07
N ASP A 237 8.08 20.48 19.38
CA ASP A 237 9.16 19.73 20.01
C ASP A 237 9.20 18.25 19.55
N ALA A 238 8.04 17.68 19.25
CA ALA A 238 7.93 16.31 18.74
C ALA A 238 8.51 16.19 17.33
N GLY A 239 8.17 17.12 16.44
CA GLY A 239 8.70 17.20 15.07
C GLY A 239 10.22 17.43 15.06
N ILE A 240 10.72 18.32 15.90
CA ILE A 240 12.17 18.56 16.08
C ILE A 240 12.87 17.29 16.59
N SER A 241 12.29 16.62 17.58
CA SER A 241 12.84 15.38 18.15
C SER A 241 12.85 14.24 17.13
N ALA A 242 11.80 14.13 16.32
CA ALA A 242 11.70 13.15 15.23
C ALA A 242 12.78 13.39 14.16
N ALA A 243 12.99 14.64 13.74
CA ALA A 243 14.03 14.99 12.77
C ALA A 243 15.44 14.70 13.31
N ALA A 244 15.71 14.98 14.61
CA ALA A 244 16.95 14.62 15.28
C ALA A 244 17.13 13.10 15.40
N GLY A 245 16.04 12.37 15.65
CA GLY A 245 16.02 10.90 15.65
C GLY A 245 16.35 10.31 14.28
N ALA A 246 15.76 10.84 13.22
CA ALA A 246 16.05 10.45 11.85
C ALA A 246 17.51 10.67 11.46
N ALA A 247 18.10 11.82 11.87
CA ALA A 247 19.53 12.10 11.64
C ALA A 247 20.43 11.04 12.32
N ARG A 248 20.15 10.71 13.60
CA ARG A 248 20.89 9.66 14.32
C ARG A 248 20.75 8.29 13.66
N SER A 249 19.54 7.94 13.23
CA SER A 249 19.26 6.65 12.56
C SER A 249 19.96 6.53 11.21
N ALA A 250 20.17 7.68 10.53
CA ALA A 250 20.95 7.76 9.30
C ALA A 250 22.47 7.80 9.53
N GLY A 251 22.95 7.73 10.79
CA GLY A 251 24.38 7.75 11.13
C GLY A 251 25.04 9.14 11.03
N LEU A 252 24.27 10.22 11.10
CA LEU A 252 24.78 11.59 11.05
C LEU A 252 25.26 12.03 12.45
N ASP A 253 26.39 12.74 12.48
CA ASP A 253 27.04 13.23 13.72
C ASP A 253 26.34 14.45 14.36
N GLY A 254 25.05 14.66 14.07
CA GLY A 254 24.26 15.76 14.60
C GLY A 254 23.31 16.35 13.57
N GLY A 255 22.68 17.48 13.92
CA GLY A 255 21.67 18.12 13.08
C GLY A 255 20.35 17.37 13.04
N TYR A 256 19.58 17.63 12.00
CA TYR A 256 18.19 17.19 11.82
C TYR A 256 17.99 16.68 10.40
N LEU A 257 17.30 15.57 10.22
CA LEU A 257 17.03 14.99 8.92
C LEU A 257 15.52 15.01 8.63
N LEU A 258 15.12 15.72 7.57
CA LEU A 258 13.74 15.77 7.09
C LEU A 258 13.57 14.70 6.00
N THR A 259 12.83 13.64 6.32
CA THR A 259 12.63 12.49 5.44
C THR A 259 11.53 12.75 4.39
N LEU A 260 11.55 12.02 3.28
CA LEU A 260 10.66 12.20 2.14
C LEU A 260 9.71 11.01 1.98
N GLN A 261 8.93 10.69 3.01
CA GLN A 261 8.09 9.48 3.04
C GLN A 261 6.75 9.60 2.31
N LEU A 262 6.32 10.82 1.93
CA LEU A 262 5.04 11.07 1.28
C LEU A 262 5.18 11.25 -0.25
N PRO A 263 4.06 11.37 -0.98
CA PRO A 263 4.04 11.71 -2.42
C PRO A 263 4.82 13.00 -2.78
N SER A 264 4.35 13.80 -3.72
CA SER A 264 5.01 15.08 -4.07
C SER A 264 4.93 16.08 -2.93
N SER A 265 3.76 16.20 -2.29
CA SER A 265 3.56 17.06 -1.13
C SER A 265 3.97 16.37 0.16
N GLN A 266 4.86 17.02 0.93
CA GLN A 266 5.31 16.53 2.23
C GLN A 266 4.54 17.24 3.34
N GLY A 267 3.97 16.49 4.30
CA GLY A 267 3.17 17.05 5.40
C GLY A 267 3.89 18.12 6.22
N ILE A 268 5.20 17.97 6.40
CA ILE A 268 6.04 18.93 7.13
C ILE A 268 6.06 20.34 6.50
N LEU A 269 5.77 20.46 5.19
CA LEU A 269 5.74 21.76 4.50
C LEU A 269 4.67 22.70 5.04
N SER A 270 3.60 22.20 5.62
CA SER A 270 2.54 23.01 6.22
C SER A 270 2.97 23.69 7.53
N GLN A 271 3.95 23.10 8.21
CA GLN A 271 4.41 23.54 9.54
C GLN A 271 5.65 24.44 9.48
N LEU A 272 6.56 24.21 8.52
CA LEU A 272 7.83 24.93 8.44
C LEU A 272 7.64 26.42 8.10
N ASP A 273 8.03 27.31 9.00
CA ASP A 273 8.00 28.78 8.77
C ASP A 273 9.17 29.26 7.89
N VAL A 274 10.29 28.53 7.91
CA VAL A 274 11.48 28.91 7.13
C VAL A 274 11.30 28.54 5.66
N ARG A 275 11.06 29.54 4.83
CA ARG A 275 10.79 29.40 3.39
C ARG A 275 11.86 28.63 2.63
N GLU A 276 13.13 28.87 2.97
CA GLU A 276 14.27 28.19 2.33
C GLU A 276 14.27 26.68 2.66
N THR A 277 13.90 26.29 3.87
CA THR A 277 13.76 24.87 4.25
C THR A 277 12.59 24.25 3.50
N ARG A 278 11.45 24.93 3.38
CA ARG A 278 10.33 24.47 2.54
C ARG A 278 10.78 24.21 1.10
N ARG A 279 11.51 25.17 0.49
CA ARG A 279 12.01 25.05 -0.87
C ARG A 279 12.89 23.80 -1.02
N LYS A 280 13.87 23.61 -0.12
CA LYS A 280 14.76 22.44 -0.15
C LYS A 280 14.00 21.12 -0.06
N VAL A 281 13.06 21.00 0.88
CA VAL A 281 12.25 19.79 1.07
C VAL A 281 11.37 19.53 -0.17
N TYR A 282 10.70 20.55 -0.70
CA TYR A 282 9.87 20.43 -1.90
C TYR A 282 10.68 20.00 -3.13
N GLU A 283 11.81 20.69 -3.40
CA GLU A 283 12.68 20.36 -4.53
C GLU A 283 13.28 18.96 -4.37
N ALA A 284 13.67 18.58 -3.16
CA ALA A 284 14.14 17.22 -2.88
C ALA A 284 13.05 16.17 -3.15
N ALA A 285 11.81 16.41 -2.71
CA ALA A 285 10.69 15.50 -2.90
C ALA A 285 10.28 15.36 -4.36
N THR A 286 10.17 16.49 -5.10
CA THR A 286 9.65 16.48 -6.48
C THR A 286 10.70 16.10 -7.53
N ASN A 287 11.98 16.06 -7.19
CA ASN A 287 13.07 15.63 -8.07
C ASN A 287 13.62 14.24 -7.72
N ARG A 288 12.91 13.44 -6.91
CA ARG A 288 13.30 12.05 -6.65
C ARG A 288 13.41 11.26 -7.95
N CYS A 289 14.39 10.38 -8.02
CA CYS A 289 14.61 9.46 -9.14
C CYS A 289 14.76 10.12 -10.53
N CYS A 290 15.12 11.42 -10.58
CA CYS A 290 15.35 12.12 -11.87
C CYS A 290 16.56 13.07 -11.84
N ARG A 291 17.60 12.74 -11.05
CA ARG A 291 18.77 13.59 -10.81
C ARG A 291 19.97 13.23 -11.68
N GLY A 292 19.86 12.20 -12.53
CA GLY A 292 20.97 11.71 -13.33
C GLY A 292 22.04 10.95 -12.52
N ASN A 293 21.68 10.47 -11.33
CA ASN A 293 22.50 9.59 -10.47
C ASN A 293 22.20 8.11 -10.74
N GLY A 294 22.79 7.21 -9.92
CA GLY A 294 22.58 5.78 -10.04
C GLY A 294 21.14 5.30 -9.80
N ASP A 295 20.33 6.13 -9.13
CA ASP A 295 18.94 5.83 -8.79
C ASP A 295 17.92 6.56 -9.68
N ASP A 296 18.35 7.01 -10.87
CA ASP A 296 17.47 7.65 -11.84
C ASP A 296 16.61 6.60 -12.56
N THR A 297 15.29 6.68 -12.36
CA THR A 297 14.35 5.67 -12.88
C THR A 297 13.80 5.94 -14.28
N ARG A 298 14.16 7.05 -14.93
CA ARG A 298 13.54 7.47 -16.19
C ARG A 298 13.72 6.44 -17.31
N GLU A 299 14.87 5.76 -17.40
CA GLU A 299 15.07 4.67 -18.34
C GLU A 299 14.26 3.42 -18.01
N LEU A 300 14.15 3.09 -16.71
CA LEU A 300 13.30 1.99 -16.27
C LEU A 300 11.84 2.24 -16.63
N VAL A 301 11.33 3.44 -16.37
CA VAL A 301 9.96 3.86 -16.72
C VAL A 301 9.68 3.65 -18.22
N ARG A 302 10.56 4.16 -19.11
CA ARG A 302 10.40 3.98 -20.56
C ARG A 302 10.39 2.50 -20.95
N SER A 303 11.31 1.74 -20.37
CA SER A 303 11.42 0.30 -20.65
C SER A 303 10.18 -0.47 -20.16
N ILE A 304 9.71 -0.20 -18.95
CA ILE A 304 8.50 -0.82 -18.40
C ILE A 304 7.27 -0.49 -19.24
N ALA A 305 7.07 0.79 -19.62
CA ALA A 305 5.96 1.22 -20.46
C ALA A 305 5.97 0.51 -21.82
N LYS A 306 7.14 0.43 -22.48
CA LYS A 306 7.31 -0.25 -23.77
C LYS A 306 7.02 -1.75 -23.67
N LEU A 307 7.54 -2.43 -22.67
CA LEU A 307 7.28 -3.87 -22.44
C LEU A 307 5.80 -4.14 -22.17
N ARG A 308 5.12 -3.27 -21.41
CA ARG A 308 3.68 -3.37 -21.16
C ARG A 308 2.86 -3.20 -22.43
N ALA A 309 3.21 -2.22 -23.27
CA ALA A 309 2.55 -1.99 -24.55
C ALA A 309 2.78 -3.19 -25.51
N GLU A 310 4.01 -3.73 -25.58
CA GLU A 310 4.31 -4.93 -26.36
C GLU A 310 3.53 -6.15 -25.86
N ARG A 311 3.47 -6.35 -24.54
CA ARG A 311 2.67 -7.42 -23.91
C ARG A 311 1.19 -7.31 -24.30
N ALA A 312 0.62 -6.12 -24.20
CA ALA A 312 -0.78 -5.88 -24.56
C ALA A 312 -1.03 -6.20 -26.05
N ALA A 313 -0.16 -5.77 -26.95
CA ALA A 313 -0.25 -6.06 -28.38
C ALA A 313 -0.20 -7.57 -28.66
N LEU A 314 0.72 -8.32 -28.01
CA LEU A 314 0.79 -9.78 -28.10
C LEU A 314 -0.54 -10.46 -27.66
N LEU A 315 -1.19 -9.90 -26.64
CA LEU A 315 -2.45 -10.41 -26.11
C LEU A 315 -3.70 -9.92 -26.89
N GLY A 316 -3.50 -9.14 -27.97
CA GLY A 316 -4.57 -8.67 -28.86
C GLY A 316 -5.26 -7.38 -28.41
N TYR A 317 -4.65 -6.64 -27.47
CA TYR A 317 -5.14 -5.35 -27.02
C TYR A 317 -4.35 -4.21 -27.67
N ALA A 318 -5.01 -3.08 -27.94
CA ALA A 318 -4.38 -1.92 -28.56
C ALA A 318 -3.31 -1.30 -27.65
N THR A 319 -3.60 -1.19 -26.36
CA THR A 319 -2.73 -0.58 -25.35
C THR A 319 -2.74 -1.39 -24.04
N HIS A 320 -1.80 -1.08 -23.15
CA HIS A 320 -1.80 -1.67 -21.81
C HIS A 320 -3.05 -1.28 -21.01
N ALA A 321 -3.56 -0.06 -21.18
CA ALA A 321 -4.79 0.37 -20.53
C ALA A 321 -6.00 -0.43 -21.03
N ASP A 322 -6.12 -0.72 -22.34
CA ASP A 322 -7.18 -1.60 -22.85
C ASP A 322 -7.09 -3.00 -22.24
N TYR A 323 -5.86 -3.54 -22.11
CA TYR A 323 -5.62 -4.82 -21.45
C TYR A 323 -6.07 -4.82 -19.99
N VAL A 324 -5.67 -3.82 -19.20
CA VAL A 324 -6.01 -3.77 -17.77
C VAL A 324 -7.50 -3.58 -17.58
N LEU A 325 -8.07 -2.57 -18.23
CA LEU A 325 -9.45 -2.13 -17.99
C LEU A 325 -10.51 -3.11 -18.48
N ALA A 326 -10.18 -3.99 -19.44
CA ALA A 326 -11.09 -5.05 -19.86
C ALA A 326 -11.59 -5.96 -18.72
N ASP A 327 -10.93 -5.94 -17.57
CA ASP A 327 -11.26 -6.73 -16.38
C ASP A 327 -11.53 -5.84 -15.15
N GLN A 328 -11.95 -4.60 -15.37
CA GLN A 328 -12.33 -3.64 -14.34
C GLN A 328 -13.76 -3.16 -14.57
N MET A 329 -14.38 -2.53 -13.55
CA MET A 329 -15.74 -1.98 -13.68
C MET A 329 -15.85 -0.91 -14.76
N ALA A 330 -14.80 -0.08 -14.94
CA ALA A 330 -14.77 0.96 -15.98
C ALA A 330 -14.74 0.38 -17.41
N GLY A 331 -14.20 -0.80 -17.61
CA GLY A 331 -14.20 -1.55 -18.86
C GLY A 331 -13.32 -1.00 -19.97
N THR A 332 -13.15 0.32 -20.09
CA THR A 332 -12.42 0.96 -21.20
C THR A 332 -11.63 2.21 -20.77
N PRO A 333 -10.52 2.52 -21.47
CA PRO A 333 -9.78 3.78 -21.26
C PRO A 333 -10.63 5.04 -21.51
N SER A 334 -11.61 4.96 -22.41
CA SER A 334 -12.53 6.07 -22.68
C SER A 334 -13.42 6.39 -21.50
N ALA A 335 -14.01 5.38 -20.84
CA ALA A 335 -14.86 5.57 -19.66
C ALA A 335 -14.10 6.22 -18.50
N VAL A 336 -12.85 5.76 -18.25
CA VAL A 336 -11.97 6.36 -17.23
C VAL A 336 -11.68 7.82 -17.56
N ARG A 337 -11.27 8.10 -18.78
CA ARG A 337 -10.96 9.47 -19.22
C ARG A 337 -12.17 10.38 -19.15
N GLU A 338 -13.33 9.91 -19.60
CA GLU A 338 -14.59 10.67 -19.53
C GLU A 338 -14.94 11.02 -18.08
N MET A 339 -14.89 10.08 -17.16
CA MET A 339 -15.11 10.33 -15.74
C MET A 339 -14.16 11.41 -15.21
N LEU A 340 -12.83 11.23 -15.36
CA LEU A 340 -11.84 12.15 -14.83
C LEU A 340 -11.96 13.55 -15.45
N THR A 341 -12.17 13.66 -16.76
CA THR A 341 -12.27 14.95 -17.46
C THR A 341 -13.58 15.66 -17.21
N SER A 342 -14.68 14.94 -16.94
CA SER A 342 -15.96 15.56 -16.57
C SER A 342 -15.87 16.43 -15.31
N MET A 343 -15.01 16.05 -14.38
CA MET A 343 -14.78 16.78 -13.13
C MET A 343 -13.62 17.78 -13.21
N ALA A 344 -12.69 17.58 -14.17
CA ALA A 344 -11.42 18.34 -14.22
C ALA A 344 -11.64 19.86 -14.28
N SER A 345 -12.63 20.34 -15.03
CA SER A 345 -12.92 21.79 -15.12
C SER A 345 -13.28 22.39 -13.76
N ALA A 346 -14.23 21.78 -13.05
CA ALA A 346 -14.64 22.24 -11.71
C ALA A 346 -13.49 22.18 -10.70
N ILE A 347 -12.68 21.12 -10.77
CA ILE A 347 -11.50 20.94 -9.90
C ILE A 347 -10.45 22.04 -10.17
N VAL A 348 -10.13 22.29 -11.44
CA VAL A 348 -9.16 23.33 -11.83
C VAL A 348 -9.65 24.73 -11.43
N ASP A 349 -10.94 25.02 -11.61
CA ASP A 349 -11.50 26.31 -11.23
C ASP A 349 -11.49 26.52 -9.71
N LYS A 350 -11.78 25.45 -8.92
CA LYS A 350 -11.65 25.48 -7.47
C LYS A 350 -10.18 25.68 -7.04
N ALA A 351 -9.24 24.97 -7.62
CA ALA A 351 -7.81 25.11 -7.33
C ALA A 351 -7.30 26.53 -7.67
N ARG A 352 -7.76 27.11 -8.77
CA ARG A 352 -7.46 28.52 -9.13
C ARG A 352 -8.04 29.51 -8.12
N SER A 353 -9.26 29.28 -7.65
CA SER A 353 -9.87 30.10 -6.61
C SER A 353 -9.11 30.03 -5.29
N GLU A 354 -8.67 28.84 -4.89
CA GLU A 354 -7.79 28.65 -3.73
C GLU A 354 -6.45 29.38 -3.93
N ALA A 355 -5.82 29.24 -5.10
CA ALA A 355 -4.57 29.94 -5.41
C ALA A 355 -4.68 31.46 -5.30
N VAL A 356 -5.83 32.05 -5.65
CA VAL A 356 -6.06 33.51 -5.46
C VAL A 356 -6.04 33.88 -3.99
N GLN A 357 -6.78 33.13 -3.14
CA GLN A 357 -6.83 33.37 -1.69
C GLN A 357 -5.43 33.24 -1.06
N LEU A 358 -4.68 32.20 -1.45
CA LEU A 358 -3.33 32.00 -0.94
C LEU A 358 -2.34 33.10 -1.38
N ARG A 359 -2.45 33.60 -2.62
CA ARG A 359 -1.61 34.70 -3.10
C ARG A 359 -1.91 35.99 -2.34
N GLU A 360 -3.17 36.32 -2.08
CA GLU A 360 -3.56 37.49 -1.29
C GLU A 360 -3.01 37.41 0.15
N PHE A 361 -3.10 36.25 0.78
CA PHE A 361 -2.49 36.00 2.08
C PHE A 361 -0.96 36.16 2.00
N PHE A 362 -0.33 35.49 1.04
CA PHE A 362 1.13 35.45 0.89
C PHE A 362 1.73 36.83 0.64
N GLU A 363 1.08 37.68 -0.18
CA GLU A 363 1.50 39.05 -0.42
C GLU A 363 1.48 39.91 0.87
N ARG A 364 0.52 39.65 1.78
CA ARG A 364 0.50 40.33 3.10
C ARG A 364 1.69 39.91 3.98
N GLN A 365 2.13 38.68 3.90
CA GLN A 365 3.23 38.14 4.71
C GLN A 365 4.61 38.42 4.09
N TYR A 366 4.70 38.37 2.77
CA TYR A 366 5.94 38.51 1.99
C TYR A 366 5.75 39.53 0.85
N PRO A 367 5.63 40.85 1.16
CA PRO A 367 5.37 41.88 0.15
C PRO A 367 6.37 41.86 -1.02
N GLY A 368 5.85 41.86 -2.24
CA GLY A 368 6.65 41.83 -3.46
C GLY A 368 7.23 40.49 -3.84
N GLN A 369 6.91 39.39 -3.10
CA GLN A 369 7.32 38.05 -3.44
C GLN A 369 6.14 37.25 -4.02
N GLN A 370 6.44 36.36 -4.96
CA GLN A 370 5.44 35.47 -5.55
C GLN A 370 5.30 34.17 -4.74
N LEU A 371 4.05 33.71 -4.58
CA LEU A 371 3.74 32.37 -4.07
C LEU A 371 4.34 31.34 -5.01
N GLN A 372 5.09 30.39 -4.45
CA GLN A 372 5.73 29.29 -5.15
C GLN A 372 5.10 27.94 -4.74
N PRO A 373 5.33 26.85 -5.48
CA PRO A 373 4.78 25.54 -5.12
C PRO A 373 5.10 25.08 -3.69
N TRP A 374 6.30 25.35 -3.20
CA TRP A 374 6.72 25.02 -1.83
C TRP A 374 6.09 25.88 -0.73
N ASP A 375 5.41 26.96 -1.12
CA ASP A 375 4.69 27.83 -0.18
C ASP A 375 3.23 27.46 -0.04
N TRP A 376 2.68 26.62 -0.95
CA TRP A 376 1.23 26.34 -1.02
C TRP A 376 0.68 25.78 0.27
N THR A 377 1.23 24.64 0.74
CA THR A 377 0.72 23.96 1.93
C THR A 377 0.88 24.77 3.20
N TRP A 378 1.98 25.51 3.34
CA TRP A 378 2.18 26.45 4.44
C TRP A 378 1.16 27.59 4.40
N ALA A 379 1.00 28.26 3.25
CA ALA A 379 0.04 29.34 3.10
C ALA A 379 -1.40 28.86 3.30
N ALA A 380 -1.73 27.66 2.81
CA ALA A 380 -3.04 27.03 3.02
C ALA A 380 -3.32 26.80 4.50
N GLU A 381 -2.35 26.30 5.27
CA GLU A 381 -2.48 26.11 6.71
C GLU A 381 -2.68 27.44 7.45
N GLN A 382 -1.94 28.48 7.09
CA GLN A 382 -2.12 29.82 7.70
C GLN A 382 -3.50 30.41 7.36
N VAL A 383 -3.97 30.27 6.11
CA VAL A 383 -5.32 30.72 5.71
C VAL A 383 -6.40 29.89 6.41
N ARG A 384 -6.18 28.57 6.59
CA ARG A 384 -7.09 27.71 7.35
C ARG A 384 -7.23 28.18 8.80
N LYS A 385 -6.10 28.48 9.44
CA LYS A 385 -6.06 29.05 10.80
C LYS A 385 -6.79 30.41 10.86
N GLU A 386 -6.48 31.32 9.93
CA GLU A 386 -7.12 32.65 9.88
C GLU A 386 -8.64 32.56 9.63
N LYS A 387 -9.08 31.67 8.73
CA LYS A 387 -10.46 31.60 8.27
C LYS A 387 -11.38 30.79 9.19
N TYR A 388 -10.89 29.71 9.76
CA TYR A 388 -11.67 28.77 10.54
C TYR A 388 -11.31 28.81 12.04
N ASP A 389 -10.30 29.61 12.40
CA ASP A 389 -9.76 29.64 13.76
C ASP A 389 -9.50 28.21 14.28
N LEU A 390 -8.85 27.39 13.42
CA LEU A 390 -8.59 25.99 13.65
C LEU A 390 -7.09 25.74 13.58
N ASP A 391 -6.49 25.39 14.71
CA ASP A 391 -5.11 24.94 14.80
C ASP A 391 -5.08 23.41 15.03
N GLU A 392 -4.29 22.70 14.25
CA GLU A 392 -4.14 21.25 14.43
C GLU A 392 -3.52 20.92 15.80
N ALA A 393 -2.69 21.80 16.33
CA ALA A 393 -2.14 21.67 17.68
C ALA A 393 -3.22 21.69 18.77
N GLU A 394 -4.36 22.36 18.54
CA GLU A 394 -5.51 22.35 19.44
C GLU A 394 -6.39 21.10 19.28
N VAL A 395 -6.37 20.49 18.08
CA VAL A 395 -7.19 19.30 17.73
C VAL A 395 -6.52 18.00 18.15
N ARG A 396 -5.24 17.85 17.86
CA ARG A 396 -4.47 16.61 18.07
C ARG A 396 -4.53 16.07 19.51
N PRO A 397 -4.54 16.87 20.60
CA PRO A 397 -4.67 16.36 21.97
C PRO A 397 -5.95 15.58 22.29
N TYR A 398 -6.97 15.68 21.44
CA TYR A 398 -8.23 14.96 21.61
C TYR A 398 -8.23 13.57 20.94
N PHE A 399 -7.26 13.28 20.08
CA PHE A 399 -7.20 12.04 19.32
C PHE A 399 -6.00 11.19 19.75
N GLU A 400 -6.18 10.46 20.85
CA GLU A 400 -5.23 9.46 21.31
C GLU A 400 -5.50 8.13 20.57
N LEU A 401 -4.44 7.52 19.99
CA LEU A 401 -4.55 6.39 19.06
C LEU A 401 -5.36 5.23 19.60
N ASP A 402 -5.09 4.77 20.84
CA ASP A 402 -5.77 3.61 21.40
C ASP A 402 -7.26 3.89 21.58
N ARG A 403 -7.62 5.10 21.97
CA ARG A 403 -9.00 5.54 22.10
C ARG A 403 -9.69 5.65 20.74
N VAL A 404 -9.00 6.18 19.73
CA VAL A 404 -9.55 6.23 18.36
C VAL A 404 -9.85 4.81 17.85
N ILE A 405 -8.97 3.84 18.15
CA ILE A 405 -9.18 2.44 17.78
C ILE A 405 -10.36 1.84 18.54
N GLU A 406 -10.34 1.90 19.87
CA GLU A 406 -11.26 1.14 20.71
C GLU A 406 -12.64 1.82 20.81
N ASP A 407 -12.67 3.12 21.13
CA ASP A 407 -13.90 3.89 21.34
C ASP A 407 -14.44 4.53 20.04
N GLY A 408 -13.62 4.60 18.99
CA GLY A 408 -14.03 5.10 17.66
C GLY A 408 -14.29 3.94 16.67
N MET A 409 -13.23 3.36 16.15
CA MET A 409 -13.28 2.37 15.06
C MET A 409 -14.01 1.08 15.46
N PHE A 410 -13.69 0.50 16.65
CA PHE A 410 -14.36 -0.71 17.12
C PHE A 410 -15.80 -0.43 17.56
N PHE A 411 -16.08 0.78 18.04
CA PHE A 411 -17.46 1.20 18.31
C PHE A 411 -18.31 1.22 17.04
N VAL A 412 -17.79 1.78 15.92
CA VAL A 412 -18.49 1.76 14.63
C VAL A 412 -18.76 0.33 14.17
N ALA A 413 -17.75 -0.55 14.27
CA ALA A 413 -17.91 -1.97 13.94
C ALA A 413 -19.00 -2.65 14.77
N ASN A 414 -19.08 -2.33 16.05
CA ASN A 414 -20.11 -2.86 16.96
C ASN A 414 -21.49 -2.34 16.57
N GLN A 415 -21.65 -1.04 16.35
CA GLN A 415 -22.95 -0.43 16.01
C GLN A 415 -23.49 -0.91 14.65
N LEU A 416 -22.63 -1.02 13.64
CA LEU A 416 -23.04 -1.44 12.30
C LEU A 416 -23.19 -2.96 12.21
N TYR A 417 -22.22 -3.71 12.72
CA TYR A 417 -22.08 -5.14 12.42
C TYR A 417 -22.29 -6.05 13.62
N GLY A 418 -22.47 -5.49 14.82
CA GLY A 418 -22.65 -6.26 16.05
C GLY A 418 -21.41 -6.97 16.55
N VAL A 419 -20.23 -6.74 15.95
CA VAL A 419 -19.00 -7.43 16.31
C VAL A 419 -18.30 -6.77 17.51
N THR A 420 -17.51 -7.57 18.24
CA THR A 420 -16.63 -7.11 19.32
C THR A 420 -15.20 -7.57 19.06
N MET A 421 -14.22 -6.78 19.52
CA MET A 421 -12.79 -7.05 19.38
C MET A 421 -12.23 -7.45 20.75
N LYS A 422 -11.59 -8.63 20.82
CA LYS A 422 -10.96 -9.15 22.04
C LYS A 422 -9.46 -9.23 21.84
N ARG A 423 -8.69 -8.54 22.67
CA ARG A 423 -7.22 -8.58 22.65
C ARG A 423 -6.68 -10.00 22.85
N ARG A 424 -5.65 -10.39 22.07
CA ARG A 424 -5.00 -11.70 22.08
C ARG A 424 -3.48 -11.55 22.23
N ASP A 425 -3.05 -11.36 23.49
CA ASP A 425 -1.62 -11.26 23.84
C ASP A 425 -0.90 -12.62 23.89
N ASP A 426 -1.65 -13.71 23.72
CA ASP A 426 -1.15 -15.08 23.67
C ASP A 426 -0.71 -15.52 22.26
N LEU A 427 -0.95 -14.70 21.23
CA LEU A 427 -0.55 -14.99 19.85
C LEU A 427 0.75 -14.26 19.48
N PRO A 428 1.68 -14.93 18.77
CA PRO A 428 2.95 -14.31 18.39
C PRO A 428 2.75 -13.26 17.30
N THR A 429 3.60 -12.23 17.34
CA THR A 429 3.64 -11.15 16.36
C THR A 429 5.03 -11.06 15.73
N TYR A 430 5.11 -10.45 14.55
CA TYR A 430 6.38 -10.25 13.83
C TYR A 430 7.16 -9.01 14.30
N HIS A 431 6.54 -8.15 15.11
CA HIS A 431 7.19 -6.98 15.72
C HIS A 431 6.51 -6.64 17.05
N GLU A 432 7.24 -6.05 18.00
CA GLU A 432 6.74 -5.72 19.35
C GLU A 432 5.59 -4.72 19.37
N ASP A 433 5.48 -3.88 18.34
CA ASP A 433 4.41 -2.87 18.19
C ASP A 433 3.11 -3.43 17.61
N VAL A 434 3.12 -4.67 17.12
CA VAL A 434 1.95 -5.30 16.51
C VAL A 434 1.02 -5.81 17.60
N ARG A 435 -0.27 -5.51 17.46
CA ARG A 435 -1.31 -6.00 18.37
C ARG A 435 -2.24 -6.95 17.61
N VAL A 436 -2.83 -7.90 18.32
CA VAL A 436 -3.75 -8.90 17.76
C VAL A 436 -5.09 -8.82 18.47
N TYR A 437 -6.16 -8.86 17.70
CA TYR A 437 -7.54 -8.92 18.21
C TYR A 437 -8.27 -10.11 17.57
N GLU A 438 -9.02 -10.85 18.39
CA GLU A 438 -10.02 -11.79 17.90
C GLU A 438 -11.32 -11.06 17.69
N VAL A 439 -11.87 -11.18 16.47
CA VAL A 439 -13.15 -10.58 16.10
C VAL A 439 -14.25 -11.58 16.38
N LEU A 440 -15.18 -11.19 17.27
CA LEU A 440 -16.32 -12.02 17.68
C LEU A 440 -17.61 -11.45 17.10
N ASP A 441 -18.44 -12.30 16.52
CA ASP A 441 -19.77 -11.93 16.03
C ASP A 441 -20.76 -11.74 17.22
N ALA A 442 -21.94 -11.22 16.94
CA ALA A 442 -22.99 -10.94 17.94
C ALA A 442 -23.42 -12.16 18.75
N ASP A 443 -23.30 -13.38 18.18
CA ASP A 443 -23.59 -14.64 18.85
C ASP A 443 -22.38 -15.18 19.66
N GLY A 444 -21.27 -14.46 19.69
CA GLY A 444 -20.03 -14.86 20.36
C GLY A 444 -19.15 -15.79 19.55
N SER A 445 -19.53 -16.16 18.35
CA SER A 445 -18.69 -16.97 17.46
C SER A 445 -17.53 -16.14 16.90
N SER A 446 -16.34 -16.77 16.77
CA SER A 446 -15.18 -16.10 16.18
C SER A 446 -15.37 -15.91 14.69
N VAL A 447 -15.16 -14.67 14.20
CA VAL A 447 -15.08 -14.32 12.77
C VAL A 447 -13.66 -14.59 12.24
N GLY A 448 -12.65 -14.08 12.91
CA GLY A 448 -11.24 -14.18 12.48
C GLY A 448 -10.31 -13.44 13.42
N LEU A 449 -9.07 -13.20 12.97
CA LEU A 449 -8.08 -12.40 13.69
C LEU A 449 -7.78 -11.11 12.92
N PHE A 450 -7.58 -10.04 13.69
CA PHE A 450 -7.22 -8.71 13.19
C PHE A 450 -5.92 -8.25 13.83
N TYR A 451 -4.87 -8.13 13.02
CA TYR A 451 -3.57 -7.61 13.42
C TYR A 451 -3.50 -6.11 13.10
N THR A 452 -2.90 -5.32 13.99
CA THR A 452 -2.68 -3.88 13.78
C THR A 452 -1.20 -3.56 13.92
N ASP A 453 -0.61 -2.94 12.89
CA ASP A 453 0.78 -2.55 12.81
C ASP A 453 0.89 -1.07 12.42
N TYR A 454 0.64 -0.19 13.35
CA TYR A 454 0.39 1.22 13.06
C TYR A 454 1.60 2.14 13.18
N TYR A 455 2.69 1.72 13.86
CA TYR A 455 3.85 2.59 14.05
C TYR A 455 4.84 2.53 12.89
N ALA A 456 5.35 3.73 12.52
CA ALA A 456 6.42 3.88 11.56
C ALA A 456 7.75 3.30 12.08
N ARG A 457 8.55 2.73 11.18
CA ARG A 457 9.92 2.29 11.44
C ARG A 457 10.75 2.29 10.15
N PRO A 458 12.10 2.38 10.23
CA PRO A 458 12.96 2.45 9.04
C PRO A 458 12.86 1.24 8.11
N SER A 459 12.45 0.09 8.63
CA SER A 459 12.27 -1.16 7.88
C SER A 459 10.87 -1.30 7.26
N LYS A 460 9.99 -0.31 7.41
CA LYS A 460 8.63 -0.32 6.88
C LYS A 460 8.52 0.59 5.67
N ARG A 461 7.85 0.14 4.63
CA ARG A 461 7.45 0.94 3.48
C ARG A 461 6.50 2.08 3.90
N GLY A 462 6.58 3.22 3.23
CA GLY A 462 5.65 4.33 3.44
C GLY A 462 4.23 4.05 2.94
N GLY A 463 3.26 4.82 3.45
CA GLY A 463 1.83 4.66 3.17
C GLY A 463 1.11 3.82 4.22
N ALA A 464 -0.12 3.42 3.89
CA ALA A 464 -0.94 2.52 4.68
C ALA A 464 -1.52 1.43 3.78
N TRP A 465 -1.83 0.26 4.33
CA TRP A 465 -2.44 -0.85 3.58
C TRP A 465 -3.03 -1.91 4.49
N MET A 466 -3.97 -2.66 3.93
CA MET A 466 -4.46 -3.92 4.46
C MET A 466 -3.84 -5.09 3.71
N ASP A 467 -3.55 -6.19 4.41
CA ASP A 467 -3.21 -7.49 3.84
C ASP A 467 -3.84 -8.63 4.66
N SER A 468 -3.72 -9.87 4.19
CA SER A 468 -4.15 -11.06 4.91
C SER A 468 -3.06 -12.11 4.97
N PHE A 469 -2.87 -12.73 6.13
CA PHE A 469 -2.02 -13.92 6.27
C PHE A 469 -2.77 -15.20 5.92
N VAL A 470 -4.09 -15.21 6.15
CA VAL A 470 -5.00 -16.32 5.82
C VAL A 470 -6.29 -15.72 5.27
N ASP A 471 -6.68 -16.13 4.07
CA ASP A 471 -7.96 -15.74 3.48
C ASP A 471 -9.10 -16.60 4.01
N GLN A 472 -10.29 -16.01 4.10
CA GLN A 472 -11.50 -16.77 4.41
C GLN A 472 -11.89 -17.64 3.22
N THR A 473 -12.17 -18.91 3.45
CA THR A 473 -12.80 -19.79 2.45
C THR A 473 -13.49 -20.96 3.10
N SER A 474 -14.75 -21.20 2.73
CA SER A 474 -15.45 -22.40 3.23
C SER A 474 -15.00 -23.70 2.54
N LEU A 475 -14.39 -23.62 1.34
CA LEU A 475 -13.79 -24.76 0.65
C LEU A 475 -12.65 -25.41 1.44
N LEU A 476 -11.80 -24.57 2.06
CA LEU A 476 -10.64 -25.01 2.84
C LEU A 476 -10.91 -24.99 4.34
N GLY A 477 -12.06 -24.48 4.77
CA GLY A 477 -12.43 -24.38 6.19
C GLY A 477 -11.60 -23.32 6.95
N THR A 478 -11.06 -22.33 6.27
CA THR A 478 -10.23 -21.27 6.88
C THR A 478 -11.07 -20.07 7.26
N LYS A 479 -10.69 -19.43 8.38
CA LYS A 479 -11.15 -18.12 8.81
C LYS A 479 -10.08 -17.06 8.54
N PRO A 480 -10.46 -15.79 8.33
CA PRO A 480 -9.51 -14.77 7.93
C PRO A 480 -8.55 -14.38 9.05
N VAL A 481 -7.28 -14.14 8.69
CA VAL A 481 -6.28 -13.49 9.53
C VAL A 481 -5.79 -12.27 8.77
N VAL A 482 -6.28 -11.10 9.16
CA VAL A 482 -6.11 -9.83 8.45
C VAL A 482 -5.12 -8.94 9.22
N VAL A 483 -4.37 -8.12 8.52
CA VAL A 483 -3.49 -7.11 9.11
C VAL A 483 -3.71 -5.74 8.45
N ASN A 484 -3.81 -4.71 9.30
CA ASN A 484 -3.72 -3.31 8.85
C ASN A 484 -2.38 -2.72 9.25
N VAL A 485 -1.75 -2.01 8.33
CA VAL A 485 -0.43 -1.41 8.50
C VAL A 485 -0.49 0.08 8.21
N MET A 486 0.12 0.90 9.08
CA MET A 486 0.25 2.36 8.92
C MET A 486 1.65 2.85 9.31
N ASN A 487 1.87 4.15 9.21
CA ASN A 487 3.13 4.81 9.51
C ASN A 487 2.96 6.01 10.47
N ILE A 488 2.25 5.79 11.59
CA ILE A 488 2.08 6.79 12.66
C ILE A 488 3.40 6.92 13.43
N GLN A 489 3.81 8.14 13.74
CA GLN A 489 5.04 8.37 14.50
C GLN A 489 4.93 7.84 15.92
N LYS A 490 5.85 6.96 16.31
CA LYS A 490 5.91 6.42 17.67
C LYS A 490 6.42 7.49 18.63
N PRO A 491 5.67 7.86 19.69
CA PRO A 491 6.11 8.85 20.65
C PRO A 491 7.26 8.30 21.53
N ALA A 492 7.86 9.18 22.33
CA ALA A 492 8.81 8.77 23.35
C ALA A 492 8.15 7.80 24.36
N PRO A 493 8.91 6.85 24.96
CA PRO A 493 8.34 5.90 25.91
C PRO A 493 7.56 6.60 27.05
N GLY A 494 6.33 6.15 27.27
CA GLY A 494 5.43 6.68 28.31
C GLY A 494 4.64 7.93 27.89
N GLN A 495 4.78 8.39 26.67
CA GLN A 495 3.93 9.45 26.11
C GLN A 495 2.78 8.84 25.31
N PRO A 496 1.57 9.47 25.30
CA PRO A 496 0.46 9.03 24.46
C PRO A 496 0.80 9.22 22.98
N THR A 497 0.22 8.37 22.13
CA THR A 497 0.30 8.56 20.68
C THR A 497 -0.87 9.44 20.25
N LEU A 498 -0.58 10.70 19.96
CA LEU A 498 -1.58 11.65 19.47
C LEU A 498 -1.53 11.67 17.94
N VAL A 499 -2.69 11.46 17.32
CA VAL A 499 -2.83 11.39 15.86
C VAL A 499 -3.53 12.64 15.31
N SER A 500 -3.20 13.01 14.08
CA SER A 500 -3.91 14.02 13.32
C SER A 500 -5.29 13.50 12.90
N PHE A 501 -6.19 14.40 12.55
CA PHE A 501 -7.51 13.98 12.04
C PHE A 501 -7.42 13.25 10.70
N ASP A 502 -6.41 13.55 9.90
CA ASP A 502 -6.10 12.83 8.66
C ASP A 502 -5.67 11.38 8.93
N GLU A 503 -4.83 11.17 9.97
CA GLU A 503 -4.47 9.82 10.43
C GLU A 503 -5.67 9.07 11.00
N VAL A 504 -6.61 9.75 11.69
CA VAL A 504 -7.89 9.15 12.11
C VAL A 504 -8.69 8.66 10.89
N THR A 505 -8.83 9.49 9.86
CA THR A 505 -9.53 9.10 8.63
C THR A 505 -8.86 7.90 7.95
N THR A 506 -7.52 7.87 7.91
CA THR A 506 -6.77 6.74 7.38
C THR A 506 -6.96 5.46 8.18
N LEU A 507 -7.05 5.54 9.52
CA LEU A 507 -7.39 4.39 10.37
C LEU A 507 -8.74 3.78 10.00
N PHE A 508 -9.76 4.61 9.77
CA PHE A 508 -11.07 4.15 9.32
C PHE A 508 -11.04 3.57 7.91
N HIS A 509 -10.23 4.14 7.00
CA HIS A 509 -9.99 3.62 5.67
C HIS A 509 -9.44 2.19 5.71
N GLU A 510 -8.29 1.99 6.37
CA GLU A 510 -7.65 0.68 6.46
C GLU A 510 -8.54 -0.34 7.18
N PHE A 511 -9.28 0.11 8.18
CA PHE A 511 -10.27 -0.75 8.83
C PHE A 511 -11.41 -1.16 7.90
N GLY A 512 -11.82 -0.30 6.97
CA GLY A 512 -12.80 -0.63 5.94
C GLY A 512 -12.34 -1.78 5.03
N HIS A 513 -11.06 -1.80 4.64
CA HIS A 513 -10.45 -2.95 3.99
C HIS A 513 -10.39 -4.17 4.93
N GLY A 514 -10.03 -3.93 6.20
CA GLY A 514 -9.98 -4.98 7.22
C GLY A 514 -11.30 -5.72 7.36
N VAL A 515 -12.43 -5.01 7.50
CA VAL A 515 -13.76 -5.65 7.60
C VAL A 515 -14.21 -6.29 6.28
N HIS A 516 -13.76 -5.79 5.12
CA HIS A 516 -13.99 -6.44 3.83
C HIS A 516 -13.33 -7.83 3.77
N GLY A 517 -12.10 -7.96 4.28
CA GLY A 517 -11.42 -9.25 4.41
C GLY A 517 -12.06 -10.15 5.47
N LEU A 518 -12.39 -9.58 6.66
CA LEU A 518 -12.93 -10.30 7.82
C LEU A 518 -14.33 -10.87 7.56
N PHE A 519 -15.21 -10.15 6.86
CA PHE A 519 -16.60 -10.56 6.67
C PHE A 519 -16.85 -11.36 5.40
N SER A 520 -15.82 -11.66 4.62
CA SER A 520 -15.94 -12.53 3.46
C SER A 520 -16.65 -13.84 3.79
N GLN A 521 -17.55 -14.28 2.89
CA GLN A 521 -18.27 -15.55 2.99
C GLN A 521 -18.14 -16.38 1.70
N ALA A 522 -17.06 -16.16 0.98
CA ALA A 522 -16.81 -16.91 -0.25
C ALA A 522 -16.53 -18.39 0.03
N ARG A 523 -17.01 -19.23 -0.88
CA ARG A 523 -16.61 -20.65 -0.88
C ARG A 523 -15.19 -20.80 -1.41
N TYR A 524 -14.84 -20.03 -2.44
CA TYR A 524 -13.58 -20.18 -3.16
C TYR A 524 -12.62 -19.01 -2.87
N PRO A 525 -11.32 -19.31 -2.58
CA PRO A 525 -10.32 -18.28 -2.26
C PRO A 525 -10.23 -17.15 -3.30
N MET A 526 -10.27 -17.50 -4.60
CA MET A 526 -10.15 -16.50 -5.69
C MET A 526 -11.25 -15.44 -5.69
N LEU A 527 -12.43 -15.73 -5.13
CA LEU A 527 -13.57 -14.82 -5.10
C LEU A 527 -13.76 -14.10 -3.75
N GLY A 528 -12.91 -14.39 -2.76
CA GLY A 528 -13.12 -13.95 -1.38
C GLY A 528 -12.50 -12.59 -1.05
N GLY A 529 -13.09 -11.88 -0.08
CA GLY A 529 -12.54 -10.67 0.54
C GLY A 529 -12.21 -9.58 -0.47
N THR A 530 -10.97 -9.09 -0.41
CA THR A 530 -10.46 -8.01 -1.26
C THR A 530 -10.01 -8.46 -2.66
N ASN A 531 -10.25 -9.73 -3.06
CA ASN A 531 -10.00 -10.23 -4.42
C ASN A 531 -11.10 -9.77 -5.39
N VAL A 532 -11.21 -8.48 -5.57
CA VAL A 532 -12.21 -7.78 -6.40
C VAL A 532 -11.49 -6.89 -7.43
N PRO A 533 -12.19 -6.38 -8.47
CA PRO A 533 -11.62 -5.38 -9.35
C PRO A 533 -11.03 -4.19 -8.61
N ARG A 534 -9.93 -3.63 -9.14
CA ARG A 534 -9.18 -2.55 -8.50
C ARG A 534 -10.04 -1.30 -8.26
N ASP A 535 -10.94 -0.99 -9.16
CA ASP A 535 -11.88 0.13 -9.07
C ASP A 535 -13.11 -0.13 -8.20
N TYR A 536 -13.12 -1.26 -7.49
CA TYR A 536 -14.11 -1.57 -6.45
C TYR A 536 -13.44 -1.72 -5.06
N VAL A 537 -12.18 -2.12 -4.99
CA VAL A 537 -11.52 -2.50 -3.72
C VAL A 537 -11.50 -1.36 -2.70
N GLU A 538 -11.42 -0.09 -3.17
CA GLU A 538 -11.42 1.10 -2.32
C GLU A 538 -12.84 1.54 -1.89
N PHE A 539 -13.90 0.93 -2.42
CA PHE A 539 -15.26 1.30 -2.04
C PHE A 539 -15.54 1.02 -0.54
N PRO A 540 -15.25 -0.16 0.01
CA PRO A 540 -15.46 -0.41 1.43
C PRO A 540 -14.60 0.46 2.35
N SER A 541 -13.36 0.76 1.99
CA SER A 541 -12.48 1.60 2.79
C SER A 541 -12.96 3.04 2.84
N GLN A 542 -13.23 3.64 1.69
CA GLN A 542 -13.71 5.03 1.57
C GLN A 542 -15.13 5.24 2.14
N PHE A 543 -15.95 4.19 2.17
CA PHE A 543 -17.23 4.23 2.87
C PHE A 543 -17.07 4.36 4.38
N HIS A 544 -16.04 3.74 4.96
CA HIS A 544 -15.80 3.80 6.40
C HIS A 544 -15.17 5.12 6.85
N GLU A 545 -14.45 5.84 5.99
CA GLU A 545 -13.85 7.15 6.31
C GLU A 545 -14.87 8.16 6.84
N ASP A 546 -16.09 8.17 6.29
CA ASP A 546 -17.11 9.13 6.66
C ASP A 546 -17.59 8.97 8.12
N PHE A 547 -17.48 7.77 8.71
CA PHE A 547 -17.83 7.55 10.10
C PHE A 547 -16.85 8.21 11.08
N ALA A 548 -15.63 8.55 10.66
CA ALA A 548 -14.70 9.36 11.45
C ALA A 548 -15.27 10.76 11.78
N PHE A 549 -16.23 11.24 10.99
CA PHE A 549 -16.91 12.54 11.18
C PHE A 549 -18.24 12.40 11.89
N ASP A 550 -18.69 11.19 12.22
CA ASP A 550 -19.99 10.98 12.85
C ASP A 550 -19.98 11.56 14.30
N PRO A 551 -20.96 12.39 14.68
CA PRO A 551 -20.98 13.01 16.01
C PRO A 551 -20.97 12.00 17.16
N ALA A 552 -21.60 10.81 17.01
CA ALA A 552 -21.62 9.80 18.04
C ALA A 552 -20.26 9.12 18.21
N VAL A 553 -19.48 9.02 17.14
CA VAL A 553 -18.10 8.51 17.14
C VAL A 553 -17.18 9.53 17.81
N LEU A 554 -17.24 10.79 17.36
CA LEU A 554 -16.41 11.88 17.91
C LEU A 554 -16.66 12.11 19.40
N ALA A 555 -17.91 12.06 19.84
CA ALA A 555 -18.25 12.18 21.27
C ALA A 555 -17.59 11.10 22.14
N ARG A 556 -17.20 9.95 21.57
CA ARG A 556 -16.55 8.84 22.31
C ARG A 556 -15.05 8.88 22.23
N CYS A 557 -14.50 9.07 21.04
CA CYS A 557 -13.06 8.96 20.82
C CYS A 557 -12.31 10.29 20.88
N ALA A 558 -12.97 11.43 20.66
CA ALA A 558 -12.34 12.75 20.70
C ALA A 558 -12.33 13.32 22.15
N ILE A 559 -11.47 12.76 22.98
CA ILE A 559 -11.34 13.09 24.40
C ILE A 559 -9.90 13.55 24.68
N HIS A 560 -9.73 14.72 25.30
CA HIS A 560 -8.43 15.27 25.60
C HIS A 560 -7.60 14.34 26.50
N HIS A 561 -6.40 13.99 26.07
CA HIS A 561 -5.59 12.94 26.69
C HIS A 561 -5.15 13.25 28.14
N GLU A 562 -5.01 14.55 28.51
CA GLU A 562 -4.61 14.96 29.87
C GLU A 562 -5.81 15.26 30.75
N THR A 563 -6.81 15.98 30.24
CA THR A 563 -7.93 16.46 31.06
C THR A 563 -9.10 15.49 31.14
N GLY A 564 -9.22 14.57 30.16
CA GLY A 564 -10.37 13.67 30.03
C GLY A 564 -11.64 14.36 29.53
N GLU A 565 -11.59 15.63 29.17
CA GLU A 565 -12.74 16.38 28.68
C GLU A 565 -12.99 16.06 27.20
N PRO A 566 -14.26 15.95 26.76
CA PRO A 566 -14.59 15.79 25.36
C PRO A 566 -14.22 17.02 24.55
N ILE A 567 -13.97 16.81 23.25
CA ILE A 567 -13.71 17.91 22.32
C ILE A 567 -14.88 18.92 22.35
N PRO A 568 -14.63 20.23 22.47
CA PRO A 568 -15.69 21.23 22.48
C PRO A 568 -16.50 21.26 21.18
N ASP A 569 -17.85 21.40 21.28
CA ASP A 569 -18.72 21.51 20.10
C ASP A 569 -18.27 22.62 19.13
N ALA A 570 -17.73 23.73 19.65
CA ALA A 570 -17.20 24.81 18.85
C ALA A 570 -15.99 24.37 18.00
N LEU A 571 -15.11 23.50 18.53
CA LEU A 571 -13.96 22.96 17.81
C LEU A 571 -14.41 21.93 16.77
N LEU A 572 -15.38 21.09 17.09
CA LEU A 572 -16.02 20.17 16.13
C LEU A 572 -16.66 20.92 14.96
N ALA A 573 -17.37 22.01 15.24
CA ALA A 573 -17.96 22.84 14.20
C ALA A 573 -16.88 23.47 13.27
N LYS A 574 -15.73 23.87 13.81
CA LYS A 574 -14.59 24.35 13.01
C LYS A 574 -14.01 23.24 12.13
N ILE A 575 -13.81 22.02 12.65
CA ILE A 575 -13.33 20.87 11.88
C ILE A 575 -14.30 20.58 10.70
N GLN A 576 -15.59 20.53 10.97
CA GLN A 576 -16.61 20.29 9.94
C GLN A 576 -16.63 21.41 8.89
N ALA A 577 -16.53 22.68 9.30
CA ALA A 577 -16.48 23.82 8.38
C ALA A 577 -15.22 23.79 7.49
N ALA A 578 -14.09 23.32 8.03
CA ALA A 578 -12.84 23.21 7.30
C ALA A 578 -12.76 21.98 6.37
N ARG A 579 -13.69 21.02 6.45
CA ARG A 579 -13.67 19.75 5.71
C ARG A 579 -13.47 19.93 4.19
N ASN A 580 -14.07 20.95 3.62
CA ASN A 580 -13.99 21.25 2.18
C ASN A 580 -12.88 22.25 1.81
N PHE A 581 -12.04 22.64 2.79
CA PHE A 581 -10.90 23.51 2.52
C PHE A 581 -9.76 22.72 1.86
N GLY A 582 -9.12 23.31 0.85
CA GLY A 582 -8.02 22.64 0.13
C GLY A 582 -8.45 21.53 -0.84
N GLN A 583 -9.75 21.32 -1.04
CA GLN A 583 -10.24 20.25 -1.94
C GLN A 583 -9.89 20.53 -3.41
N GLY A 584 -9.67 21.77 -3.82
CA GLY A 584 -9.15 22.11 -5.15
C GLY A 584 -7.74 21.56 -5.35
N PHE A 585 -6.86 21.77 -4.37
CA PHE A 585 -5.50 21.20 -4.38
C PHE A 585 -5.52 19.66 -4.38
N ALA A 586 -6.17 19.06 -3.40
CA ALA A 586 -6.19 17.61 -3.22
C ALA A 586 -6.80 16.88 -4.42
N SER A 587 -7.90 17.42 -4.99
CA SER A 587 -8.52 16.83 -6.18
C SER A 587 -7.67 17.02 -7.43
N LEU A 588 -6.99 18.19 -7.60
CA LEU A 588 -6.18 18.45 -8.79
C LEU A 588 -4.90 17.61 -8.80
N GLU A 589 -4.16 17.51 -7.67
CA GLU A 589 -2.95 16.67 -7.61
C GLU A 589 -3.28 15.21 -7.93
N TYR A 590 -4.45 14.73 -7.46
CA TYR A 590 -4.91 13.36 -7.70
C TYR A 590 -5.30 13.13 -9.16
N VAL A 591 -6.19 13.97 -9.72
CA VAL A 591 -6.66 13.84 -11.12
C VAL A 591 -5.51 13.99 -12.11
N ALA A 592 -4.56 14.88 -11.83
CA ALA A 592 -3.34 15.02 -12.62
C ALA A 592 -2.54 13.72 -12.65
N ALA A 593 -2.36 13.06 -11.50
CA ALA A 593 -1.66 11.77 -11.43
C ALA A 593 -2.43 10.64 -12.15
N ALA A 594 -3.77 10.59 -12.00
CA ALA A 594 -4.59 9.58 -12.67
C ALA A 594 -4.61 9.74 -14.20
N LEU A 595 -4.66 10.99 -14.71
CA LEU A 595 -4.57 11.25 -16.14
C LEU A 595 -3.17 11.01 -16.69
N LEU A 596 -2.12 11.23 -15.89
CA LEU A 596 -0.75 10.89 -16.23
C LEU A 596 -0.54 9.37 -16.33
N ASP A 597 -1.11 8.57 -15.40
CA ASP A 597 -1.15 7.11 -15.50
C ASP A 597 -1.79 6.65 -16.80
N MET A 598 -2.97 7.20 -17.13
CA MET A 598 -3.65 6.88 -18.38
C MET A 598 -2.85 7.29 -19.61
N ALA A 599 -2.14 8.42 -19.58
CA ALA A 599 -1.30 8.86 -20.70
C ALA A 599 -0.17 7.87 -20.98
N TRP A 600 0.54 7.38 -19.94
CA TRP A 600 1.58 6.39 -20.08
C TRP A 600 1.07 5.04 -20.60
N HIS A 601 -0.09 4.60 -20.16
CA HIS A 601 -0.57 3.25 -20.42
C HIS A 601 -1.54 3.14 -21.63
N THR A 602 -1.87 4.28 -22.25
CA THR A 602 -2.53 4.33 -23.57
C THR A 602 -1.53 4.49 -24.73
N LEU A 603 -0.22 4.45 -24.46
CA LEU A 603 0.80 4.31 -25.49
C LEU A 603 0.71 2.91 -26.13
N ASP A 604 0.80 2.85 -27.46
CA ASP A 604 0.90 1.59 -28.18
C ASP A 604 2.35 1.09 -28.28
N ALA A 605 2.54 -0.12 -28.81
CA ALA A 605 3.85 -0.76 -28.89
C ALA A 605 4.84 -0.03 -29.86
N SER A 606 4.36 0.85 -30.73
CA SER A 606 5.19 1.64 -31.66
C SER A 606 5.61 2.98 -31.08
N ALA A 607 5.01 3.40 -29.96
CA ALA A 607 5.30 4.69 -29.36
C ALA A 607 6.73 4.76 -28.78
N GLU A 608 7.41 5.87 -29.04
CA GLU A 608 8.73 6.15 -28.52
C GLU A 608 8.68 7.43 -27.68
N VAL A 609 9.01 7.32 -26.40
CA VAL A 609 9.10 8.45 -25.49
C VAL A 609 10.57 8.85 -25.36
N GLY A 610 10.93 10.04 -25.81
CA GLY A 610 12.29 10.58 -25.70
C GLY A 610 12.61 11.04 -24.28
N ASP A 611 12.01 12.16 -23.88
CA ASP A 611 12.18 12.75 -22.54
C ASP A 611 10.95 12.52 -21.67
N VAL A 612 11.15 11.85 -20.52
CA VAL A 612 10.09 11.47 -19.58
C VAL A 612 9.40 12.68 -18.95
N LEU A 613 10.17 13.73 -18.61
CA LEU A 613 9.61 14.91 -17.96
C LEU A 613 8.88 15.82 -18.97
N ALA A 614 9.35 15.87 -20.21
CA ALA A 614 8.65 16.55 -21.29
C ALA A 614 7.34 15.84 -21.63
N PHE A 615 7.34 14.50 -21.67
CA PHE A 615 6.12 13.70 -21.84
C PHE A 615 5.10 13.96 -20.71
N GLU A 616 5.53 13.92 -19.45
CA GLU A 616 4.70 14.23 -18.28
C GLU A 616 4.03 15.60 -18.45
N LYS A 617 4.83 16.63 -18.74
CA LYS A 617 4.33 17.98 -18.92
C LYS A 617 3.28 18.07 -20.03
N GLN A 618 3.59 17.51 -21.22
CA GLN A 618 2.67 17.51 -22.36
C GLN A 618 1.36 16.78 -22.06
N ALA A 619 1.44 15.61 -21.39
CA ALA A 619 0.25 14.86 -21.00
C ALA A 619 -0.69 15.67 -20.08
N LEU A 620 -0.13 16.42 -19.12
CA LEU A 620 -0.88 17.25 -18.21
C LEU A 620 -1.45 18.51 -18.91
N GLU A 621 -0.72 19.09 -19.89
CA GLU A 621 -1.20 20.19 -20.75
C GLU A 621 -2.38 19.74 -21.60
N ASP A 622 -2.27 18.61 -22.29
CA ASP A 622 -3.32 18.04 -23.15
C ASP A 622 -4.58 17.71 -22.36
N ALA A 623 -4.41 17.21 -21.14
CA ALA A 623 -5.49 16.95 -20.19
C ALA A 623 -6.06 18.22 -19.53
N LYS A 624 -5.45 19.41 -19.73
CA LYS A 624 -5.82 20.71 -19.14
C LYS A 624 -5.81 20.73 -17.61
N VAL A 625 -4.94 19.93 -17.00
CA VAL A 625 -4.76 19.82 -15.54
C VAL A 625 -3.37 20.28 -15.07
N LEU A 626 -2.52 20.73 -15.99
CA LEU A 626 -1.24 21.32 -15.60
C LEU A 626 -1.46 22.61 -14.81
N HIS A 627 -0.94 22.65 -13.59
CA HIS A 627 -1.03 23.82 -12.72
C HIS A 627 0.38 24.23 -12.21
N PRO A 628 0.74 25.54 -12.28
CA PRO A 628 2.11 25.97 -11.97
C PRO A 628 2.49 25.82 -10.47
N LEU A 629 1.51 25.72 -9.58
CA LEU A 629 1.72 25.66 -8.13
C LEU A 629 1.37 24.29 -7.54
N ILE A 630 0.68 23.42 -8.28
CA ILE A 630 0.21 22.12 -7.80
C ILE A 630 0.80 21.03 -8.72
N PRO A 631 1.78 20.25 -8.23
CA PRO A 631 2.29 19.11 -8.98
C PRO A 631 1.27 17.97 -8.96
N PRO A 632 1.35 16.99 -9.88
CA PRO A 632 0.64 15.75 -9.70
C PRO A 632 1.05 15.08 -8.37
N ARG A 633 0.13 14.38 -7.74
CA ARG A 633 0.38 13.68 -6.46
C ARG A 633 1.63 12.79 -6.51
N TYR A 634 1.85 12.14 -7.64
CA TYR A 634 3.08 11.46 -7.99
C TYR A 634 3.55 11.93 -9.36
N ARG A 635 4.82 12.26 -9.50
CA ARG A 635 5.45 12.47 -10.80
C ARG A 635 5.96 11.15 -11.35
N THR A 636 6.07 11.06 -12.64
CA THR A 636 6.48 9.86 -13.35
C THR A 636 7.67 9.11 -12.74
N PRO A 637 8.81 9.76 -12.38
CA PRO A 637 10.00 9.03 -11.93
C PRO A 637 9.85 8.29 -10.60
N TYR A 638 8.88 8.66 -9.74
CA TYR A 638 8.67 8.03 -8.41
C TYR A 638 7.24 7.53 -8.19
N PHE A 639 6.50 7.27 -9.26
CA PHE A 639 5.11 6.82 -9.18
C PHE A 639 5.03 5.29 -8.96
N ALA A 640 5.40 4.83 -7.77
CA ALA A 640 5.42 3.41 -7.42
C ALA A 640 4.11 2.68 -7.72
N HIS A 641 2.95 3.33 -7.48
CA HIS A 641 1.63 2.75 -7.73
C HIS A 641 1.49 2.18 -9.14
N ILE A 642 2.00 2.90 -10.15
CA ILE A 642 1.85 2.48 -11.54
C ILE A 642 3.05 1.72 -12.09
N TRP A 643 4.25 1.85 -11.50
CA TRP A 643 5.46 1.20 -12.04
C TRP A 643 5.79 -0.11 -11.34
N SER A 644 5.63 -0.21 -10.02
CA SER A 644 6.03 -1.37 -9.22
C SER A 644 4.90 -2.01 -8.40
N SER A 645 3.66 -1.52 -8.52
CA SER A 645 2.51 -2.15 -7.87
C SER A 645 1.35 -2.40 -8.86
N GLY A 646 0.20 -2.83 -8.36
CA GLY A 646 -0.95 -3.28 -9.15
C GLY A 646 -1.84 -2.17 -9.75
N TYR A 647 -1.39 -0.88 -9.74
CA TYR A 647 -2.22 0.26 -10.18
C TYR A 647 -1.85 0.82 -11.56
N SER A 648 -1.12 0.08 -12.40
CA SER A 648 -0.86 0.52 -13.78
C SER A 648 -2.16 0.60 -14.59
N ALA A 649 -2.42 1.72 -15.25
CA ALA A 649 -3.72 2.08 -15.83
C ALA A 649 -4.88 1.92 -14.84
N GLY A 650 -4.60 2.07 -13.54
CA GLY A 650 -5.50 1.77 -12.44
C GLY A 650 -5.54 2.83 -11.35
N TYR A 651 -4.76 3.92 -11.43
CA TYR A 651 -4.75 4.94 -10.38
C TYR A 651 -6.07 5.72 -10.29
N TYR A 652 -6.87 5.74 -11.35
CA TYR A 652 -8.24 6.29 -11.35
C TYR A 652 -9.18 5.60 -10.35
N ALA A 653 -8.85 4.40 -9.92
CA ALA A 653 -9.67 3.52 -9.09
C ALA A 653 -10.12 4.17 -7.78
N TYR A 654 -9.26 4.98 -7.14
CA TYR A 654 -9.62 5.69 -5.91
C TYR A 654 -10.82 6.63 -6.10
N MET A 655 -10.84 7.42 -7.17
CA MET A 655 -11.96 8.34 -7.44
C MET A 655 -13.20 7.60 -7.95
N TRP A 656 -13.03 6.51 -8.68
CA TRP A 656 -14.12 5.64 -9.10
C TRP A 656 -14.82 5.01 -7.91
N SER A 657 -14.05 4.40 -7.02
CA SER A 657 -14.56 3.81 -5.78
C SER A 657 -15.14 4.85 -4.81
N GLU A 658 -14.55 6.05 -4.75
CA GLU A 658 -15.07 7.16 -3.93
C GLU A 658 -16.45 7.59 -4.40
N ALA A 659 -16.74 7.55 -5.70
CA ALA A 659 -18.09 7.83 -6.20
C ALA A 659 -19.11 6.79 -5.68
N LEU A 660 -18.72 5.51 -5.65
CA LEU A 660 -19.54 4.45 -5.05
C LEU A 660 -19.72 4.67 -3.55
N ALA A 661 -18.63 4.98 -2.83
CA ALA A 661 -18.64 5.19 -1.39
C ALA A 661 -19.51 6.39 -0.98
N ALA A 662 -19.35 7.53 -1.66
CA ALA A 662 -20.13 8.73 -1.39
C ALA A 662 -21.63 8.52 -1.62
N ASP A 663 -21.99 7.84 -2.72
CA ASP A 663 -23.39 7.56 -3.07
C ASP A 663 -24.02 6.55 -2.09
N ALA A 664 -23.28 5.50 -1.71
CA ALA A 664 -23.70 4.52 -0.73
C ALA A 664 -23.85 5.13 0.68
N PHE A 665 -22.91 5.98 1.10
CA PHE A 665 -22.97 6.65 2.38
C PHE A 665 -24.14 7.62 2.46
N ALA A 666 -24.38 8.40 1.41
CA ALA A 666 -25.54 9.30 1.34
C ALA A 666 -26.87 8.53 1.55
N MET A 667 -27.04 7.38 0.89
CA MET A 667 -28.21 6.52 1.06
C MET A 667 -28.32 5.97 2.48
N VAL A 668 -27.20 5.57 3.10
CA VAL A 668 -27.16 5.08 4.49
C VAL A 668 -27.60 6.19 5.46
N MET A 669 -27.13 7.43 5.25
CA MET A 669 -27.54 8.57 6.06
C MET A 669 -29.02 8.90 5.93
N GLU A 670 -29.60 8.85 4.71
CA GLU A 670 -31.04 8.99 4.46
C GLU A 670 -31.87 7.91 5.18
N ARG A 671 -31.30 6.73 5.44
CA ARG A 671 -31.92 5.60 6.15
C ARG A 671 -31.64 5.57 7.65
N GLY A 672 -31.20 6.68 8.23
CA GLY A 672 -30.99 6.81 9.68
C GLY A 672 -29.54 6.62 10.13
N GLY A 673 -28.57 6.59 9.22
CA GLY A 673 -27.14 6.61 9.50
C GLY A 673 -26.59 5.30 10.07
N MET A 674 -25.77 5.41 11.13
CA MET A 674 -25.08 4.29 11.78
C MET A 674 -26.03 3.42 12.60
N THR A 675 -26.76 2.53 11.93
CA THR A 675 -27.70 1.59 12.55
C THR A 675 -27.33 0.14 12.25
N ALA A 676 -27.70 -0.79 13.14
CA ALA A 676 -27.50 -2.22 12.94
C ALA A 676 -28.21 -2.73 11.65
N GLU A 677 -29.36 -2.17 11.26
CA GLU A 677 -30.07 -2.53 10.05
C GLU A 677 -29.26 -2.16 8.80
N ASN A 678 -28.76 -0.91 8.72
CA ASN A 678 -27.91 -0.46 7.61
C ASN A 678 -26.60 -1.26 7.54
N GLY A 679 -25.97 -1.51 8.70
CA GLY A 679 -24.76 -2.29 8.81
C GLY A 679 -24.94 -3.75 8.37
N ALA A 680 -26.00 -4.42 8.83
CA ALA A 680 -26.33 -5.80 8.42
C ALA A 680 -26.57 -5.88 6.91
N ARG A 681 -27.25 -4.90 6.32
CA ARG A 681 -27.45 -4.82 4.87
C ARG A 681 -26.15 -4.63 4.12
N TYR A 682 -25.27 -3.71 4.57
CA TYR A 682 -23.97 -3.45 3.97
C TYR A 682 -23.07 -4.68 4.08
N ARG A 683 -22.99 -5.30 5.27
CA ARG A 683 -22.24 -6.55 5.50
C ARG A 683 -22.72 -7.66 4.56
N ALA A 684 -24.04 -7.88 4.43
CA ALA A 684 -24.59 -8.97 3.66
C ALA A 684 -24.49 -8.77 2.13
N GLN A 685 -24.59 -7.54 1.64
CA GLN A 685 -24.65 -7.25 0.19
C GLN A 685 -23.34 -6.77 -0.41
N ILE A 686 -22.41 -6.23 0.40
CA ILE A 686 -21.12 -5.70 -0.03
C ILE A 686 -19.98 -6.49 0.59
N LEU A 687 -19.77 -6.38 1.91
CA LEU A 687 -18.55 -6.90 2.56
C LEU A 687 -18.38 -8.41 2.49
N SER A 688 -19.49 -9.17 2.48
CA SER A 688 -19.43 -10.64 2.45
C SER A 688 -19.27 -11.24 1.06
N ARG A 689 -19.36 -10.43 -0.01
CA ARG A 689 -19.54 -10.94 -1.37
C ARG A 689 -18.27 -11.10 -2.18
N GLY A 690 -17.22 -10.34 -1.89
CA GLY A 690 -16.02 -10.36 -2.73
C GLY A 690 -16.36 -10.23 -4.22
N ASP A 691 -15.83 -11.10 -5.08
CA ASP A 691 -16.14 -11.18 -6.52
C ASP A 691 -17.15 -12.32 -6.86
N ILE A 692 -17.95 -12.77 -5.88
CA ILE A 692 -18.99 -13.81 -6.11
C ILE A 692 -20.06 -13.32 -7.10
N ILE A 693 -20.35 -12.03 -7.04
CA ILE A 693 -21.28 -11.33 -7.94
C ILE A 693 -20.49 -10.22 -8.62
N GLU A 694 -20.84 -9.88 -9.86
CA GLU A 694 -20.22 -8.76 -10.56
C GLU A 694 -20.35 -7.47 -9.72
N PRO A 695 -19.26 -6.72 -9.48
CA PRO A 695 -19.24 -5.62 -8.52
C PRO A 695 -20.26 -4.50 -8.77
N MET A 696 -20.52 -4.13 -10.04
CA MET A 696 -21.53 -3.12 -10.33
C MET A 696 -22.95 -3.62 -10.04
N ASP A 697 -23.19 -4.92 -10.19
CA ASP A 697 -24.51 -5.53 -9.86
C ASP A 697 -24.69 -5.65 -8.34
N GLN A 698 -23.60 -5.89 -7.58
CA GLN A 698 -23.62 -5.78 -6.12
C GLN A 698 -24.00 -4.37 -5.68
N PHE A 699 -23.34 -3.34 -6.25
CA PHE A 699 -23.62 -1.95 -5.94
C PHE A 699 -25.08 -1.57 -6.28
N ARG A 700 -25.55 -1.92 -7.48
CA ARG A 700 -26.94 -1.67 -7.91
C ARG A 700 -27.96 -2.35 -7.00
N THR A 701 -27.68 -3.57 -6.54
CA THR A 701 -28.55 -4.30 -5.62
C THR A 701 -28.59 -3.62 -4.26
N PHE A 702 -27.43 -3.17 -3.75
CA PHE A 702 -27.33 -2.43 -2.50
C PHE A 702 -28.01 -1.06 -2.60
N GLN A 703 -27.72 -0.31 -3.64
CA GLN A 703 -28.24 1.05 -3.81
C GLN A 703 -29.71 1.11 -4.25
N GLY A 704 -30.16 0.10 -4.99
CA GLY A 704 -31.51 0.05 -5.60
C GLY A 704 -31.63 0.86 -6.90
N ARG A 705 -30.51 1.44 -7.38
CA ARG A 705 -30.42 2.25 -8.60
C ARG A 705 -29.00 2.26 -9.18
N ALA A 706 -28.79 2.89 -10.30
CA ALA A 706 -27.46 3.16 -10.84
C ALA A 706 -26.69 4.20 -9.97
N LEU A 707 -25.38 4.20 -10.11
CA LEU A 707 -24.46 5.16 -9.46
C LEU A 707 -24.85 6.61 -9.79
N ASP A 708 -24.88 7.45 -8.77
CA ASP A 708 -25.03 8.91 -8.88
C ASP A 708 -23.74 9.60 -8.39
N THR A 709 -23.03 10.26 -9.29
CA THR A 709 -21.79 10.98 -8.98
C THR A 709 -22.01 12.32 -8.29
N GLU A 710 -23.26 12.77 -8.12
CA GLU A 710 -23.56 14.05 -7.45
C GLU A 710 -23.12 14.03 -5.98
N ALA A 711 -23.25 12.88 -5.31
CA ALA A 711 -22.78 12.70 -3.94
C ALA A 711 -21.26 12.97 -3.81
N LEU A 712 -20.45 12.46 -4.74
CA LEU A 712 -19.02 12.74 -4.81
C LEU A 712 -18.74 14.24 -5.00
N MET A 713 -19.43 14.89 -5.93
CA MET A 713 -19.25 16.32 -6.19
C MET A 713 -19.57 17.17 -4.95
N LYS A 714 -20.61 16.84 -4.21
CA LYS A 714 -20.96 17.49 -2.93
C LYS A 714 -19.89 17.21 -1.86
N ARG A 715 -19.46 15.96 -1.71
CA ARG A 715 -18.42 15.55 -0.74
C ARG A 715 -17.14 16.36 -0.92
N ARG A 716 -16.72 16.61 -2.15
CA ARG A 716 -15.54 17.39 -2.50
C ARG A 716 -15.78 18.89 -2.61
N GLY A 717 -16.99 19.38 -2.31
CA GLY A 717 -17.32 20.80 -2.40
C GLY A 717 -17.09 21.38 -3.79
N LEU A 718 -17.34 20.60 -4.83
CA LEU A 718 -17.26 20.98 -6.26
C LEU A 718 -18.60 21.41 -6.82
N LYS A 719 -19.66 21.20 -6.04
CA LYS A 719 -21.04 21.68 -6.28
C LYS A 719 -21.56 22.41 -5.05
#